data_62008b13df822e9a394f940f9477ea5f
#
_entry.id   62008b13df822e9a394f940f9477ea5f
#
_cell.length_a   1.000
_cell.length_b   1.000
_cell.length_c   1.000
_cell.angle_alpha   90.00
_cell.angle_beta   90.00
_cell.angle_gamma   90.00
#
_symmetry.space_group_name_H-M   'P 1'
#
loop_
_entity.id
_entity.type
_entity.pdbx_description
1 polymer ?
#
loop_
_entity_poly.entity_id
_entity_poly.type
_entity_poly.pdbx_seq_one_letter_code
_entity_poly.pdbx_strand_id
1 'polypeptide(L)'
;MPTIQSNHFPRWLCLLAGVALLVAGCGGGASGPYVQGITKIVINTATSEKVTFAGTTFGTGGSVGTYEKIRGTAYGQIDPNDPKNQMITDITLATKNPSTGYVEYSVDFFILKPTDLSKGAHKAFYEAPNRGGKQYSGFAGMAGTANNPGAGGAADINTAATYPAFLLNKGYTLVWSGWDAEPMSSTATDLVKAVLPMAKNPDGSSITGPMYEYIVNDNANTKCAATYYSPVSTDTSKATLTKRQSKTDTPTTVPSSAWAWGGPSSCATSSTSTSTNSISFVDGSSFQQSWIYELNYTAKDPYVATVGYAAMRDFVAFLRNAKTDVYGTANPMAGDIKSVATWTNSQPARLFNDYVWLGFNQALDGSKVFDGHLNFIGGGNGLGINYRFAQVGRTERNRQNHIAQLEAVFPFSYTTSTDSLTGKTDGRNVRCTASNTCPKVMNLYSSNELWVKAGSLLTTHPNTGLDLVEPENVRNYLVSSGPHGSGATSTATAPASSNSQFGSQVDALPLHRALWVALDEWITSNTAPPASANPSVNDGTATFVPTTGPYTALGIGSVPQADVGYPNIPATMNNYSGLVTVRNYWDFGPDYNKGILANIPGIATGKFYKASVPKVDTNGNEIAGLRLPEIVAPVGTSSGWALRPPAFGGKADGLDGAEGAGQFVPFAKDDASKAVGDARPSITALYGTKAAFVAARTAAANALKARRLLLDADVAAYGTNAAKAITVAPNPYYPGAYSYSAFSLP
;
A
#
# COMPACT_ATOMS: atom_id res chain seq x y z
N MET A 1 25.98 -17.02 62.20
CA MET A 1 26.75 -18.09 62.84
C MET A 1 25.86 -19.33 63.00
N PRO A 2 26.26 -20.56 62.65
CA PRO A 2 27.52 -21.02 62.07
C PRO A 2 27.34 -21.67 60.67
N THR A 3 28.32 -21.61 59.85
CA THR A 3 29.48 -22.43 59.42
C THR A 3 29.14 -23.59 58.52
N ILE A 4 29.52 -23.46 57.26
CA ILE A 4 30.64 -24.04 56.48
C ILE A 4 30.77 -25.57 56.59
N GLN A 5 30.69 -26.27 55.48
CA GLN A 5 31.78 -27.16 55.03
C GLN A 5 31.64 -27.57 53.56
N SER A 6 32.75 -27.36 52.87
CA SER A 6 33.15 -27.79 51.52
C SER A 6 33.49 -29.29 51.53
N ASN A 7 33.39 -29.99 50.41
CA ASN A 7 34.35 -31.03 50.06
C ASN A 7 34.47 -31.34 48.57
N HIS A 8 35.70 -31.54 48.18
CA HIS A 8 36.42 -31.68 46.96
C HIS A 8 36.10 -32.85 46.02
N PHE A 9 36.50 -32.62 44.79
CA PHE A 9 36.75 -33.52 43.62
C PHE A 9 37.43 -34.88 43.97
N PRO A 10 37.39 -35.91 43.02
CA PRO A 10 38.41 -35.91 41.98
C PRO A 10 38.01 -36.36 40.57
N ARG A 11 38.81 -35.88 39.61
CA ARG A 11 38.93 -36.34 38.23
C ARG A 11 39.41 -37.78 38.11
N TRP A 12 38.83 -38.55 37.14
CA TRP A 12 39.55 -39.67 36.51
C TRP A 12 39.40 -39.60 34.96
N LEU A 13 40.52 -39.55 34.29
CA LEU A 13 40.74 -39.81 32.87
C LEU A 13 40.67 -41.31 32.65
N CYS A 14 40.02 -41.77 31.58
CA CYS A 14 40.40 -43.03 30.89
C CYS A 14 40.20 -42.86 29.40
N LEU A 15 41.30 -42.89 28.70
CA LEU A 15 41.44 -43.27 27.26
C LEU A 15 41.11 -44.74 27.11
N LEU A 16 40.40 -45.16 26.06
CA LEU A 16 40.62 -46.40 25.38
C LEU A 16 40.14 -46.40 23.93
N ALA A 17 40.95 -46.98 23.11
CA ALA A 17 41.07 -47.01 21.69
C ALA A 17 39.98 -47.78 20.95
N GLY A 18 39.90 -47.49 19.68
CA GLY A 18 39.03 -47.94 18.62
C GLY A 18 38.80 -49.42 18.40
N VAL A 19 37.67 -49.70 17.76
CA VAL A 19 37.50 -50.79 16.80
C VAL A 19 36.61 -50.27 15.67
N ALA A 20 37.20 -50.25 14.44
CA ALA A 20 36.45 -50.06 13.23
C ALA A 20 35.75 -51.34 12.85
N LEU A 21 34.43 -51.30 12.75
CA LEU A 21 33.67 -52.36 12.06
C LEU A 21 33.04 -51.74 10.83
N LEU A 22 33.65 -52.08 9.67
CA LEU A 22 33.04 -51.95 8.37
C LEU A 22 31.86 -52.91 8.26
N VAL A 23 30.62 -52.39 8.27
CA VAL A 23 29.45 -53.11 7.76
C VAL A 23 29.05 -52.44 6.47
N ALA A 24 29.33 -53.06 5.36
CA ALA A 24 28.72 -52.73 4.07
C ALA A 24 27.26 -53.17 4.12
N GLY A 25 26.35 -52.21 4.24
CA GLY A 25 24.92 -52.37 4.12
C GLY A 25 24.41 -51.52 2.96
N CYS A 26 23.90 -52.21 1.94
CA CYS A 26 23.27 -51.59 0.77
C CYS A 26 22.10 -50.68 1.10
N GLY A 27 22.02 -49.54 0.44
CA GLY A 27 20.80 -48.92 -0.05
C GLY A 27 19.90 -48.26 1.00
N GLY A 28 20.12 -46.99 1.22
CA GLY A 28 19.19 -46.07 1.88
C GLY A 28 19.84 -44.71 1.94
N GLY A 29 19.67 -43.91 0.89
CA GLY A 29 20.13 -42.53 0.91
C GLY A 29 19.47 -41.83 2.09
N ALA A 30 20.26 -41.57 3.14
CA ALA A 30 19.85 -40.60 4.16
C ALA A 30 19.74 -39.25 3.45
N SER A 31 18.52 -38.88 3.04
CA SER A 31 18.22 -37.51 2.65
C SER A 31 18.55 -36.62 3.84
N GLY A 32 19.59 -35.80 3.74
CA GLY A 32 19.84 -34.74 4.69
C GLY A 32 18.58 -33.88 4.82
N PRO A 33 18.46 -33.10 5.92
CA PRO A 33 17.28 -32.27 6.10
C PRO A 33 17.08 -31.39 4.86
N TYR A 34 15.86 -31.41 4.29
CA TYR A 34 15.51 -30.61 3.13
C TYR A 34 15.74 -29.11 3.42
N VAL A 35 16.26 -28.37 2.44
CA VAL A 35 16.58 -26.95 2.58
C VAL A 35 15.28 -26.14 2.46
N GLN A 36 14.98 -25.29 3.44
CA GLN A 36 13.92 -24.28 3.34
C GLN A 36 14.39 -23.03 2.58
N GLY A 37 13.46 -22.22 2.13
CA GLY A 37 13.71 -20.99 1.39
C GLY A 37 13.80 -21.25 -0.12
N ILE A 38 14.53 -20.42 -0.85
CA ILE A 38 14.71 -20.58 -2.30
C ILE A 38 15.63 -21.77 -2.59
N THR A 39 15.09 -22.73 -3.32
CA THR A 39 15.80 -23.97 -3.71
C THR A 39 16.30 -23.93 -5.13
N LYS A 40 15.64 -23.17 -6.02
CA LYS A 40 15.98 -23.10 -7.45
C LYS A 40 15.64 -21.74 -8.03
N ILE A 41 16.49 -21.22 -8.90
CA ILE A 41 16.16 -20.09 -9.76
C ILE A 41 16.26 -20.52 -11.23
N VAL A 42 15.32 -20.04 -12.05
CA VAL A 42 15.33 -20.24 -13.50
C VAL A 42 15.31 -18.87 -14.16
N ILE A 43 16.43 -18.52 -14.80
CA ILE A 43 16.54 -17.25 -15.53
C ILE A 43 15.92 -17.44 -16.91
N ASN A 44 14.99 -16.59 -17.27
CA ASN A 44 14.38 -16.55 -18.58
C ASN A 44 15.29 -15.75 -19.53
N THR A 45 16.09 -16.44 -20.33
CA THR A 45 17.04 -15.79 -21.27
C THR A 45 16.36 -15.07 -22.42
N ALA A 46 15.12 -15.44 -22.78
CA ALA A 46 14.37 -14.80 -23.86
C ALA A 46 13.82 -13.41 -23.45
N THR A 47 13.63 -13.16 -22.15
CA THR A 47 13.11 -11.89 -21.63
C THR A 47 14.11 -11.12 -20.77
N SER A 48 15.31 -11.69 -20.57
CA SER A 48 16.44 -10.99 -19.94
C SER A 48 17.27 -10.28 -21.00
N GLU A 49 17.82 -9.11 -20.67
CA GLU A 49 18.56 -8.26 -21.60
C GLU A 49 19.88 -7.83 -21.00
N LYS A 50 20.98 -8.06 -21.72
CA LYS A 50 22.33 -7.63 -21.31
C LYS A 50 22.56 -6.13 -21.47
N VAL A 51 21.79 -5.47 -22.33
CA VAL A 51 21.84 -4.04 -22.57
C VAL A 51 20.41 -3.49 -22.54
N THR A 52 20.13 -2.60 -21.60
CA THR A 52 18.84 -1.92 -21.45
C THR A 52 18.99 -0.42 -21.78
N PHE A 53 17.89 0.30 -21.87
CA PHE A 53 17.87 1.74 -22.14
C PHE A 53 18.70 2.17 -23.37
N ALA A 54 18.75 1.34 -24.41
CA ALA A 54 19.57 1.52 -25.60
C ALA A 54 21.06 1.79 -25.31
N GLY A 55 21.60 1.21 -24.24
CA GLY A 55 23.01 1.35 -23.84
C GLY A 55 23.32 2.67 -23.11
N THR A 56 22.31 3.42 -22.67
CA THR A 56 22.49 4.62 -21.85
C THR A 56 23.33 4.31 -20.63
N THR A 57 24.32 5.15 -20.35
CA THR A 57 25.14 5.10 -19.13
C THR A 57 24.60 6.01 -18.06
N PHE A 58 24.66 5.55 -16.80
CA PHE A 58 24.11 6.25 -15.63
C PHE A 58 25.23 6.69 -14.67
N GLY A 59 24.85 7.55 -13.72
CA GLY A 59 25.79 8.19 -12.79
C GLY A 59 26.46 9.43 -13.40
N THR A 60 27.07 10.28 -12.55
CA THR A 60 27.77 11.48 -12.99
C THR A 60 28.92 11.11 -13.93
N GLY A 61 28.88 11.63 -15.15
CA GLY A 61 29.87 11.29 -16.19
C GLY A 61 29.87 9.81 -16.61
N GLY A 62 28.76 9.08 -16.39
CA GLY A 62 28.66 7.65 -16.71
C GLY A 62 29.34 6.72 -15.70
N SER A 63 29.58 7.18 -14.46
CA SER A 63 30.34 6.47 -13.43
C SER A 63 29.71 5.12 -13.02
N VAL A 64 28.40 4.94 -13.12
CA VAL A 64 27.68 3.69 -12.85
C VAL A 64 27.72 2.74 -14.07
N GLY A 65 27.78 3.29 -15.29
CA GLY A 65 27.75 2.53 -16.54
C GLY A 65 26.34 2.13 -16.95
N THR A 66 26.26 1.07 -17.75
CA THR A 66 24.99 0.52 -18.28
C THR A 66 24.31 -0.39 -17.27
N TYR A 67 23.04 -0.71 -17.55
CA TYR A 67 22.24 -1.67 -16.78
C TYR A 67 21.88 -2.89 -17.62
N GLU A 68 21.79 -4.04 -16.96
CA GLU A 68 21.22 -5.26 -17.49
C GLU A 68 19.94 -5.65 -16.75
N LYS A 69 19.08 -6.37 -17.44
CA LYS A 69 17.80 -6.87 -16.94
C LYS A 69 17.85 -8.39 -16.84
N ILE A 70 17.46 -8.92 -15.68
CA ILE A 70 17.35 -10.36 -15.44
C ILE A 70 15.91 -10.65 -15.01
N ARG A 71 15.25 -11.54 -15.73
CA ARG A 71 13.90 -12.02 -15.42
C ARG A 71 13.92 -13.53 -15.22
N GLY A 72 13.01 -14.04 -14.39
CA GLY A 72 12.92 -15.46 -14.17
C GLY A 72 11.89 -15.85 -13.14
N THR A 73 11.96 -17.11 -12.71
CA THR A 73 11.11 -17.66 -11.65
C THR A 73 12.01 -18.26 -10.57
N ALA A 74 11.75 -17.92 -9.33
CA ALA A 74 12.35 -18.52 -8.15
C ALA A 74 11.37 -19.51 -7.53
N TYR A 75 11.86 -20.71 -7.22
CA TYR A 75 11.11 -21.78 -6.56
C TYR A 75 11.60 -21.91 -5.14
N GLY A 76 10.68 -22.06 -4.21
CA GLY A 76 10.98 -22.18 -2.79
C GLY A 76 10.07 -23.16 -2.10
N GLN A 77 10.46 -23.49 -0.88
CA GLN A 77 9.68 -24.37 -0.01
C GLN A 77 9.78 -23.96 1.46
N ILE A 78 8.73 -24.26 2.21
CA ILE A 78 8.55 -23.89 3.62
C ILE A 78 8.29 -25.17 4.42
N ASP A 79 9.02 -25.33 5.55
CA ASP A 79 8.61 -26.29 6.56
C ASP A 79 7.40 -25.71 7.33
N PRO A 80 6.23 -26.35 7.25
CA PRO A 80 5.04 -25.89 7.97
C PRO A 80 5.17 -25.99 9.49
N ASN A 81 6.19 -26.67 10.02
CA ASN A 81 6.42 -26.82 11.45
C ASN A 81 7.49 -25.84 11.99
N ASP A 82 8.21 -25.12 11.13
CA ASP A 82 9.18 -24.11 11.58
C ASP A 82 8.45 -22.97 12.30
N PRO A 83 8.86 -22.59 13.53
CA PRO A 83 8.24 -21.50 14.30
C PRO A 83 8.13 -20.17 13.51
N LYS A 84 9.05 -19.89 12.58
CA LYS A 84 9.03 -18.69 11.74
C LYS A 84 7.93 -18.69 10.68
N ASN A 85 7.29 -19.84 10.44
CA ASN A 85 6.21 -20.01 9.48
C ASN A 85 4.83 -20.22 10.15
N GLN A 86 4.79 -20.48 11.46
CA GLN A 86 3.54 -20.76 12.20
C GLN A 86 2.55 -19.60 12.25
N MET A 87 3.00 -18.38 11.97
CA MET A 87 2.11 -17.22 11.86
C MET A 87 1.24 -17.24 10.58
N ILE A 88 1.56 -18.11 9.62
CA ILE A 88 0.82 -18.24 8.36
C ILE A 88 -0.46 -19.05 8.64
N THR A 89 -1.61 -18.42 8.49
CA THR A 89 -2.90 -19.11 8.62
C THR A 89 -2.99 -20.27 7.62
N ASP A 90 -3.44 -21.42 8.10
CA ASP A 90 -3.60 -22.67 7.34
C ASP A 90 -2.31 -23.27 6.77
N ILE A 91 -1.12 -22.88 7.22
CA ILE A 91 0.14 -23.44 6.69
C ILE A 91 0.23 -24.96 6.86
N THR A 92 -0.31 -25.50 7.94
CA THR A 92 -0.33 -26.96 8.18
C THR A 92 -1.33 -27.69 7.29
N LEU A 93 -2.34 -26.99 6.75
CA LEU A 93 -3.34 -27.47 5.82
C LEU A 93 -2.96 -27.22 4.34
N ALA A 94 -1.91 -26.43 4.10
CA ALA A 94 -1.39 -26.18 2.77
C ALA A 94 -0.99 -27.49 2.07
N THR A 95 -1.24 -27.59 0.76
CA THR A 95 -0.78 -28.71 -0.05
C THR A 95 0.73 -28.86 0.07
N LYS A 96 1.19 -30.05 0.41
CA LYS A 96 2.60 -30.40 0.65
C LYS A 96 3.15 -31.28 -0.46
N ASN A 97 4.43 -31.15 -0.73
CA ASN A 97 5.14 -32.14 -1.52
C ASN A 97 5.17 -33.47 -0.76
N PRO A 98 4.67 -34.57 -1.35
CA PRO A 98 4.54 -35.84 -0.64
C PRO A 98 5.89 -36.48 -0.27
N SER A 99 6.97 -36.10 -0.96
CA SER A 99 8.31 -36.64 -0.71
C SER A 99 9.04 -35.89 0.40
N THR A 100 8.78 -34.59 0.57
CA THR A 100 9.50 -33.74 1.53
C THR A 100 8.66 -33.34 2.73
N GLY A 101 7.33 -33.35 2.61
CA GLY A 101 6.41 -32.80 3.60
C GLY A 101 6.37 -31.27 3.64
N TYR A 102 7.14 -30.59 2.77
CA TYR A 102 7.23 -29.14 2.73
C TYR A 102 6.17 -28.54 1.80
N VAL A 103 5.82 -27.29 2.07
CA VAL A 103 4.89 -26.49 1.27
C VAL A 103 5.67 -25.76 0.19
N GLU A 104 5.37 -26.01 -1.08
CA GLU A 104 6.07 -25.42 -2.22
C GLU A 104 5.39 -24.16 -2.72
N TYR A 105 6.19 -23.22 -3.22
CA TYR A 105 5.74 -22.00 -3.90
C TYR A 105 6.71 -21.62 -5.01
N SER A 106 6.27 -20.75 -5.92
CA SER A 106 7.17 -20.07 -6.85
C SER A 106 6.78 -18.63 -7.04
N VAL A 107 7.75 -17.79 -7.38
CA VAL A 107 7.53 -16.36 -7.65
C VAL A 107 8.27 -15.94 -8.90
N ASP A 108 7.60 -15.16 -9.74
CA ASP A 108 8.29 -14.43 -10.79
C ASP A 108 9.19 -13.37 -10.18
N PHE A 109 10.34 -13.12 -10.77
CA PHE A 109 11.21 -12.03 -10.37
C PHE A 109 11.71 -11.20 -11.54
N PHE A 110 12.04 -9.96 -11.23
CA PHE A 110 12.62 -8.99 -12.15
C PHE A 110 13.73 -8.24 -11.41
N ILE A 111 14.93 -8.23 -11.97
CA ILE A 111 16.10 -7.52 -11.45
C ILE A 111 16.65 -6.61 -12.54
N LEU A 112 16.84 -5.34 -12.22
CA LEU A 112 17.50 -4.34 -13.05
C LEU A 112 18.74 -3.86 -12.28
N LYS A 113 19.94 -4.21 -12.76
CA LYS A 113 21.17 -3.98 -12.03
C LYS A 113 22.28 -3.37 -12.90
N PRO A 114 23.25 -2.66 -12.32
CA PRO A 114 24.45 -2.28 -13.07
C PRO A 114 25.09 -3.50 -13.75
N THR A 115 25.48 -3.38 -15.01
CA THR A 115 26.16 -4.46 -15.75
C THR A 115 27.48 -4.81 -15.07
N ASP A 116 28.19 -3.81 -14.59
CA ASP A 116 29.37 -3.94 -13.74
C ASP A 116 28.99 -3.61 -12.29
N LEU A 117 28.77 -4.63 -11.45
CA LEU A 117 28.38 -4.47 -10.06
C LEU A 117 29.38 -3.65 -9.24
N SER A 118 30.67 -3.67 -9.60
CA SER A 118 31.70 -2.90 -8.88
C SER A 118 31.50 -1.38 -8.98
N LYS A 119 30.71 -0.91 -9.96
CA LYS A 119 30.31 0.49 -10.17
C LYS A 119 28.96 0.83 -9.56
N GLY A 120 28.25 -0.17 -9.06
CA GLY A 120 26.98 -0.01 -8.39
C GLY A 120 27.13 0.53 -6.96
N ALA A 121 26.01 0.90 -6.35
CA ALA A 121 25.96 1.34 -4.97
C ALA A 121 26.06 0.18 -3.95
N HIS A 122 25.99 -1.06 -4.39
CA HIS A 122 25.88 -2.26 -3.55
C HIS A 122 24.61 -2.26 -2.68
N LYS A 123 23.57 -1.60 -3.14
CA LYS A 123 22.28 -1.39 -2.46
C LYS A 123 21.14 -1.85 -3.35
N ALA A 124 20.17 -2.54 -2.78
CA ALA A 124 18.96 -2.91 -3.48
C ALA A 124 17.78 -2.03 -3.07
N PHE A 125 17.10 -1.51 -4.07
CA PHE A 125 15.75 -0.97 -4.00
C PHE A 125 14.78 -2.13 -4.29
N TYR A 126 13.93 -2.47 -3.34
CA TYR A 126 12.90 -3.48 -3.53
C TYR A 126 11.52 -2.84 -3.56
N GLU A 127 10.71 -3.19 -4.54
CA GLU A 127 9.30 -2.82 -4.60
C GLU A 127 8.45 -4.09 -4.68
N ALA A 128 7.54 -4.28 -3.71
CA ALA A 128 6.49 -5.27 -3.85
C ALA A 128 5.47 -4.75 -4.88
N PRO A 129 5.19 -5.48 -5.97
CA PRO A 129 4.31 -5.00 -7.02
C PRO A 129 2.88 -4.80 -6.54
N ASN A 130 2.28 -3.65 -6.84
CA ASN A 130 0.88 -3.37 -6.54
C ASN A 130 -0.02 -4.09 -7.55
N ARG A 131 -0.74 -5.14 -7.11
CA ARG A 131 -1.51 -6.03 -8.01
C ARG A 131 -0.68 -6.53 -9.20
N GLY A 132 0.57 -6.92 -8.93
CA GLY A 132 1.52 -7.38 -9.95
C GLY A 132 2.19 -6.27 -10.77
N GLY A 133 1.76 -5.01 -10.64
CA GLY A 133 2.27 -3.86 -11.38
C GLY A 133 3.32 -3.06 -10.60
N LYS A 134 4.33 -2.54 -11.32
CA LYS A 134 5.39 -1.70 -10.77
C LYS A 134 4.93 -0.23 -10.74
N GLN A 135 5.13 0.46 -9.61
CA GLN A 135 4.66 1.82 -9.34
C GLN A 135 5.79 2.86 -9.22
N TYR A 136 7.03 2.42 -9.23
CA TYR A 136 8.23 3.23 -8.92
C TYR A 136 8.50 4.39 -9.88
N SER A 137 7.94 4.38 -11.08
CA SER A 137 8.35 5.23 -12.21
C SER A 137 8.32 6.73 -11.91
N GLY A 138 7.24 7.25 -11.34
CA GLY A 138 7.12 8.67 -11.01
C GLY A 138 8.17 9.14 -10.00
N PHE A 139 8.36 8.36 -8.92
CA PHE A 139 9.38 8.59 -7.91
C PHE A 139 10.80 8.54 -8.51
N ALA A 140 11.07 7.52 -9.33
CA ALA A 140 12.40 7.28 -9.92
C ALA A 140 12.71 8.15 -11.15
N GLY A 141 11.81 9.02 -11.59
CA GLY A 141 12.03 9.85 -12.78
C GLY A 141 12.11 9.03 -14.08
N MET A 142 11.27 7.99 -14.16
CA MET A 142 11.14 7.13 -15.32
C MET A 142 9.88 7.47 -16.09
N ALA A 143 9.86 7.22 -17.39
CA ALA A 143 8.66 7.31 -18.21
C ALA A 143 7.75 6.12 -17.87
N GLY A 144 6.55 6.41 -17.36
CA GLY A 144 5.71 5.49 -16.60
C GLY A 144 4.95 4.45 -17.41
N THR A 145 5.46 3.95 -18.52
CA THR A 145 4.60 3.14 -19.40
C THR A 145 4.70 1.64 -19.23
N ALA A 146 5.65 1.10 -18.48
CA ALA A 146 5.83 -0.34 -18.55
C ALA A 146 6.19 -1.01 -17.23
N ASN A 147 5.50 -2.11 -16.98
CA ASN A 147 5.94 -3.14 -16.06
C ASN A 147 7.26 -3.83 -16.52
N ASN A 148 7.81 -3.42 -17.66
CA ASN A 148 9.05 -3.93 -18.25
C ASN A 148 10.08 -2.79 -18.44
N PRO A 149 10.64 -2.22 -17.36
CA PRO A 149 11.59 -1.12 -17.46
C PRO A 149 12.81 -1.47 -18.29
N GLY A 150 13.25 -0.51 -19.10
CA GLY A 150 14.38 -0.63 -20.03
C GLY A 150 14.06 -1.20 -21.41
N ALA A 151 12.87 -1.80 -21.60
CA ALA A 151 12.45 -2.37 -22.90
C ALA A 151 12.12 -1.28 -23.93
N GLY A 152 11.65 -0.12 -23.53
CA GLY A 152 11.40 1.06 -24.38
C GLY A 152 12.66 1.84 -24.75
N GLY A 153 13.82 1.36 -24.42
CA GLY A 153 15.10 2.03 -24.68
C GLY A 153 15.24 3.32 -23.89
N ALA A 154 15.89 4.33 -24.47
CA ALA A 154 16.09 5.63 -23.84
C ALA A 154 14.77 6.37 -23.53
N ALA A 155 13.69 6.05 -24.22
CA ALA A 155 12.37 6.64 -23.97
C ALA A 155 11.77 6.29 -22.60
N ASP A 156 12.27 5.22 -21.97
CA ASP A 156 11.86 4.86 -20.58
C ASP A 156 12.43 5.81 -19.53
N ILE A 157 13.32 6.73 -19.89
CA ILE A 157 13.83 7.76 -19.01
C ILE A 157 13.00 9.04 -19.20
N ASN A 158 12.37 9.52 -18.12
CA ASN A 158 11.67 10.80 -18.17
C ASN A 158 12.67 11.96 -18.05
N THR A 159 13.18 12.42 -19.19
CA THR A 159 14.14 13.53 -19.25
C THR A 159 13.56 14.87 -18.78
N ALA A 160 12.23 15.00 -18.72
CA ALA A 160 11.55 16.20 -18.21
C ALA A 160 11.34 16.13 -16.67
N ALA A 161 11.59 14.99 -16.03
CA ALA A 161 11.51 14.89 -14.57
C ALA A 161 12.59 15.75 -13.91
N THR A 162 12.30 16.26 -12.72
CA THR A 162 13.27 17.02 -11.90
C THR A 162 14.55 16.21 -11.63
N TYR A 163 14.41 14.89 -11.45
CA TYR A 163 15.50 13.95 -11.29
C TYR A 163 15.31 12.75 -12.24
N PRO A 164 15.74 12.85 -13.52
CA PRO A 164 15.68 11.72 -14.45
C PRO A 164 16.46 10.52 -13.94
N ALA A 165 15.90 9.33 -14.07
CA ALA A 165 16.51 8.06 -13.69
C ALA A 165 17.16 8.08 -12.27
N PHE A 166 16.45 8.65 -11.29
CA PHE A 166 16.95 8.98 -9.95
C PHE A 166 17.70 7.82 -9.26
N LEU A 167 17.11 6.62 -9.26
CA LEU A 167 17.72 5.45 -8.62
C LEU A 167 18.89 4.88 -9.44
N LEU A 168 18.77 4.88 -10.78
CA LEU A 168 19.81 4.34 -11.67
C LEU A 168 21.06 5.22 -11.62
N ASN A 169 20.89 6.55 -11.60
CA ASN A 169 22.00 7.48 -11.46
C ASN A 169 22.72 7.39 -10.09
N LYS A 170 22.07 6.79 -9.10
CA LYS A 170 22.68 6.48 -7.79
C LYS A 170 23.25 5.06 -7.72
N GLY A 171 23.18 4.27 -8.78
CA GLY A 171 23.75 2.94 -8.86
C GLY A 171 22.99 1.84 -8.11
N TYR A 172 21.70 2.04 -7.78
CA TYR A 172 20.90 1.01 -7.12
C TYR A 172 20.61 -0.16 -8.06
N THR A 173 20.59 -1.37 -7.50
CA THR A 173 19.92 -2.53 -8.10
C THR A 173 18.43 -2.47 -7.74
N LEU A 174 17.55 -2.55 -8.74
CA LEU A 174 16.10 -2.56 -8.55
C LEU A 174 15.58 -3.98 -8.62
N VAL A 175 14.77 -4.39 -7.66
CA VAL A 175 14.30 -5.77 -7.51
C VAL A 175 12.79 -5.79 -7.30
N TRP A 176 12.11 -6.68 -8.02
CA TRP A 176 10.70 -7.00 -7.85
C TRP A 176 10.52 -8.51 -7.78
N SER A 177 9.61 -8.99 -6.94
CA SER A 177 9.17 -10.39 -6.95
C SER A 177 7.68 -10.52 -6.69
N GLY A 178 7.08 -11.59 -7.18
CA GLY A 178 5.67 -11.91 -6.96
C GLY A 178 5.38 -12.24 -5.49
N TRP A 179 4.20 -11.88 -5.05
CA TRP A 179 3.69 -12.19 -3.72
C TRP A 179 2.19 -12.52 -3.71
N ASP A 180 1.49 -12.16 -4.79
CA ASP A 180 0.05 -12.35 -5.00
C ASP A 180 -0.18 -13.43 -6.08
N ALA A 181 -1.06 -14.39 -5.80
CA ALA A 181 -1.37 -15.49 -6.73
C ALA A 181 -2.28 -15.02 -7.89
N GLU A 182 -3.19 -14.09 -7.59
CA GLU A 182 -4.18 -13.60 -8.54
C GLU A 182 -4.13 -12.05 -8.62
N PRO A 183 -3.03 -11.49 -9.16
CA PRO A 183 -2.90 -10.04 -9.25
C PRO A 183 -3.95 -9.48 -10.22
N MET A 184 -4.93 -8.79 -9.67
CA MET A 184 -6.06 -8.24 -10.41
C MET A 184 -5.70 -6.88 -11.05
N SER A 185 -4.91 -6.89 -12.11
CA SER A 185 -4.72 -5.72 -12.96
C SER A 185 -5.30 -6.01 -14.34
N SER A 186 -6.34 -5.31 -14.73
CA SER A 186 -7.08 -5.55 -15.96
C SER A 186 -6.37 -5.14 -17.25
N THR A 187 -5.28 -4.38 -17.18
CA THR A 187 -4.69 -3.73 -18.37
C THR A 187 -3.18 -3.84 -18.48
N ALA A 188 -2.48 -4.34 -17.47
CA ALA A 188 -1.03 -4.36 -17.47
C ALA A 188 -0.46 -5.68 -18.00
N THR A 189 0.47 -5.58 -18.93
CA THR A 189 1.34 -6.68 -19.35
C THR A 189 2.53 -6.80 -18.40
N ASP A 190 3.26 -7.92 -18.45
CA ASP A 190 4.47 -8.16 -17.65
C ASP A 190 4.25 -8.03 -16.12
N LEU A 191 3.09 -8.50 -15.65
CA LEU A 191 2.80 -8.62 -14.23
C LEU A 191 3.74 -9.62 -13.56
N VAL A 192 4.10 -9.35 -12.32
CA VAL A 192 4.92 -10.23 -11.49
C VAL A 192 4.00 -10.97 -10.51
N LYS A 193 3.99 -12.30 -10.58
CA LYS A 193 3.04 -13.18 -9.89
C LYS A 193 3.74 -14.16 -8.95
N ALA A 194 2.94 -14.73 -8.04
CA ALA A 194 3.31 -15.91 -7.26
C ALA A 194 2.41 -17.11 -7.61
N VAL A 195 2.93 -18.30 -7.48
CA VAL A 195 2.14 -19.53 -7.39
C VAL A 195 2.14 -19.94 -5.93
N LEU A 196 0.99 -19.86 -5.30
CA LEU A 196 0.82 -20.11 -3.88
C LEU A 196 0.03 -21.41 -3.65
N PRO A 197 0.30 -22.15 -2.56
CA PRO A 197 -0.40 -23.38 -2.25
C PRO A 197 -1.85 -23.09 -1.85
N MET A 198 -2.74 -24.05 -2.12
CA MET A 198 -4.10 -24.08 -1.60
C MET A 198 -4.15 -24.91 -0.30
N ALA A 199 -5.00 -24.50 0.64
CA ALA A 199 -5.29 -25.31 1.81
C ALA A 199 -6.35 -26.38 1.49
N LYS A 200 -6.19 -27.58 2.07
CA LYS A 200 -7.10 -28.72 1.96
C LYS A 200 -7.42 -29.27 3.34
N ASN A 201 -8.56 -29.95 3.44
CA ASN A 201 -8.86 -30.78 4.60
C ASN A 201 -7.85 -31.93 4.72
N PRO A 202 -7.64 -32.50 5.91
CA PRO A 202 -6.69 -33.63 6.10
C PRO A 202 -6.95 -34.85 5.21
N ASP A 203 -8.17 -35.04 4.77
CA ASP A 203 -8.59 -36.09 3.84
C ASP A 203 -8.36 -35.75 2.36
N GLY A 204 -7.79 -34.55 2.07
CA GLY A 204 -7.56 -34.03 0.71
C GLY A 204 -8.78 -33.34 0.07
N SER A 205 -9.94 -33.34 0.73
CA SER A 205 -11.11 -32.65 0.22
C SER A 205 -10.95 -31.14 0.24
N SER A 206 -11.78 -30.44 -0.55
CA SER A 206 -11.79 -28.99 -0.61
C SER A 206 -12.26 -28.36 0.71
N ILE A 207 -11.54 -27.37 1.21
CA ILE A 207 -12.03 -26.48 2.26
C ILE A 207 -13.03 -25.51 1.64
N THR A 208 -14.16 -25.31 2.31
CA THR A 208 -15.23 -24.38 1.89
C THR A 208 -15.48 -23.34 2.98
N GLY A 209 -15.98 -22.17 2.60
CA GLY A 209 -16.32 -21.11 3.55
C GLY A 209 -17.09 -19.97 2.94
N PRO A 210 -17.61 -19.06 3.80
CA PRO A 210 -18.35 -17.89 3.35
C PRO A 210 -17.44 -16.91 2.60
N MET A 211 -18.00 -16.29 1.53
CA MET A 211 -17.32 -15.30 0.73
C MET A 211 -18.24 -14.13 0.43
N TYR A 212 -17.67 -12.95 0.43
CA TYR A 212 -18.34 -11.69 0.11
C TYR A 212 -17.54 -10.90 -0.90
N GLU A 213 -18.18 -10.54 -2.01
CA GLU A 213 -17.62 -9.62 -3.00
C GLU A 213 -18.39 -8.30 -3.00
N TYR A 214 -17.62 -7.21 -2.98
CA TYR A 214 -18.11 -5.85 -3.09
C TYR A 214 -17.72 -5.31 -4.47
N ILE A 215 -18.71 -5.11 -5.34
CA ILE A 215 -18.51 -4.82 -6.75
C ILE A 215 -19.09 -3.45 -7.07
N VAL A 216 -18.26 -2.54 -7.58
CA VAL A 216 -18.65 -1.21 -8.07
C VAL A 216 -17.90 -0.94 -9.38
N ASN A 217 -18.61 -0.69 -10.45
CA ASN A 217 -18.05 -0.39 -11.76
C ASN A 217 -18.43 1.02 -12.21
N ASP A 218 -17.43 1.89 -12.42
CA ASP A 218 -17.65 3.24 -12.95
C ASP A 218 -17.74 3.26 -14.50
N ASN A 219 -17.43 2.15 -15.15
CA ASN A 219 -17.63 1.98 -16.58
C ASN A 219 -19.03 1.42 -16.86
N ALA A 220 -19.86 2.18 -17.56
CA ALA A 220 -21.24 1.81 -17.90
C ALA A 220 -21.35 0.55 -18.79
N ASN A 221 -20.26 0.13 -19.44
CA ASN A 221 -20.25 -1.02 -20.34
C ASN A 221 -19.72 -2.30 -19.70
N THR A 222 -19.56 -2.34 -18.38
CA THR A 222 -19.07 -3.53 -17.67
C THR A 222 -20.13 -4.62 -17.64
N LYS A 223 -19.90 -5.72 -18.37
CA LYS A 223 -20.84 -6.84 -18.52
C LYS A 223 -20.59 -7.98 -17.56
N CYS A 224 -19.46 -7.99 -16.87
CA CYS A 224 -19.13 -9.04 -15.92
C CYS A 224 -18.29 -8.49 -14.77
N ALA A 225 -18.33 -9.18 -13.65
CA ALA A 225 -17.50 -8.90 -12.48
C ALA A 225 -16.75 -10.16 -12.07
N ALA A 226 -15.44 -10.05 -11.91
CA ALA A 226 -14.63 -11.14 -11.43
C ALA A 226 -14.88 -11.38 -9.93
N THR A 227 -14.79 -12.65 -9.53
CA THR A 227 -14.75 -13.08 -8.14
C THR A 227 -13.37 -13.64 -7.82
N TYR A 228 -12.95 -13.55 -6.56
CA TYR A 228 -11.60 -14.01 -6.19
C TYR A 228 -11.50 -15.54 -6.12
N TYR A 229 -12.53 -16.20 -5.58
CA TYR A 229 -12.57 -17.65 -5.42
C TYR A 229 -13.72 -18.26 -6.20
N SER A 230 -13.51 -19.53 -6.65
CA SER A 230 -14.54 -20.32 -7.28
C SER A 230 -15.67 -20.64 -6.30
N PRO A 231 -16.94 -20.59 -6.73
CA PRO A 231 -18.05 -21.04 -5.92
C PRO A 231 -18.03 -22.57 -5.75
N VAL A 232 -18.59 -23.07 -4.64
CA VAL A 232 -18.82 -24.51 -4.44
C VAL A 232 -19.84 -25.03 -5.45
N SER A 233 -20.80 -24.20 -5.80
CA SER A 233 -21.90 -24.52 -6.74
C SER A 233 -22.14 -23.35 -7.67
N THR A 234 -22.36 -23.63 -8.94
CA THR A 234 -22.80 -22.64 -9.94
C THR A 234 -24.32 -22.44 -9.97
N ASP A 235 -25.07 -23.11 -9.11
CA ASP A 235 -26.48 -22.84 -8.86
C ASP A 235 -26.64 -21.50 -8.14
N THR A 236 -27.14 -20.50 -8.85
CA THR A 236 -27.32 -19.13 -8.35
C THR A 236 -28.31 -19.03 -7.18
N SER A 237 -29.18 -20.03 -6.98
CA SER A 237 -30.05 -20.11 -5.81
C SER A 237 -29.28 -20.37 -4.49
N LYS A 238 -27.99 -20.78 -4.57
CA LYS A 238 -27.09 -21.00 -3.44
C LYS A 238 -26.24 -19.77 -3.11
N ALA A 239 -26.46 -18.65 -3.81
CA ALA A 239 -25.80 -17.39 -3.59
C ALA A 239 -26.81 -16.25 -3.55
N THR A 240 -26.43 -15.13 -2.95
CA THR A 240 -27.27 -13.94 -2.89
C THR A 240 -26.55 -12.78 -3.55
N LEU A 241 -27.16 -12.21 -4.59
CA LEU A 241 -26.72 -10.97 -5.21
C LEU A 241 -27.69 -9.85 -4.87
N THR A 242 -27.20 -8.77 -4.28
CA THR A 242 -27.99 -7.56 -4.04
C THR A 242 -27.38 -6.37 -4.75
N LYS A 243 -28.18 -5.31 -4.94
CA LYS A 243 -27.72 -4.03 -5.47
C LYS A 243 -28.35 -2.85 -4.74
N ARG A 244 -27.60 -1.75 -4.67
CA ARG A 244 -28.06 -0.44 -4.14
C ARG A 244 -27.21 0.68 -4.73
N GLN A 245 -27.73 1.88 -4.73
CA GLN A 245 -26.97 3.02 -5.24
C GLN A 245 -25.91 3.49 -4.23
N SER A 246 -26.24 3.53 -2.93
CA SER A 246 -25.37 3.93 -1.85
C SER A 246 -25.41 2.93 -0.70
N LYS A 247 -24.38 2.92 0.15
CA LYS A 247 -24.34 2.11 1.39
C LYS A 247 -25.45 2.49 2.38
N THR A 248 -25.97 3.69 2.29
CA THR A 248 -27.07 4.16 3.13
C THR A 248 -28.45 3.69 2.64
N ASP A 249 -28.54 3.13 1.44
CA ASP A 249 -29.78 2.57 0.90
C ASP A 249 -30.04 1.14 1.38
N THR A 250 -31.30 0.75 1.42
CA THR A 250 -31.69 -0.64 1.60
C THR A 250 -31.30 -1.44 0.36
N PRO A 251 -30.55 -2.54 0.49
CA PRO A 251 -30.20 -3.38 -0.65
C PRO A 251 -31.45 -4.02 -1.28
N THR A 252 -31.48 -4.07 -2.62
CA THR A 252 -32.50 -4.79 -3.39
C THR A 252 -31.93 -6.10 -3.92
N THR A 253 -32.59 -7.21 -3.68
CA THR A 253 -32.17 -8.52 -4.20
C THR A 253 -32.30 -8.58 -5.72
N VAL A 254 -31.24 -9.05 -6.39
CA VAL A 254 -31.28 -9.42 -7.80
C VAL A 254 -31.75 -10.87 -7.89
N PRO A 255 -32.84 -11.18 -8.61
CA PRO A 255 -33.36 -12.55 -8.73
C PRO A 255 -32.26 -13.53 -9.19
N SER A 256 -32.22 -14.72 -8.61
CA SER A 256 -31.19 -15.72 -8.96
C SER A 256 -31.28 -16.16 -10.44
N SER A 257 -32.45 -16.03 -11.06
CA SER A 257 -32.67 -16.28 -12.50
C SER A 257 -32.14 -15.17 -13.41
N ALA A 258 -31.79 -13.99 -12.88
CA ALA A 258 -31.36 -12.86 -13.69
C ALA A 258 -29.82 -12.80 -13.92
N TRP A 259 -29.05 -13.61 -13.22
CA TRP A 259 -27.60 -13.64 -13.34
C TRP A 259 -27.06 -15.07 -13.33
N ALA A 260 -25.83 -15.25 -13.77
CA ALA A 260 -25.19 -16.56 -13.86
C ALA A 260 -23.71 -16.45 -13.45
N TRP A 261 -23.17 -17.57 -12.99
CA TRP A 261 -21.73 -17.76 -12.87
C TRP A 261 -21.11 -17.91 -14.25
N GLY A 262 -19.93 -17.33 -14.41
CA GLY A 262 -19.24 -17.27 -15.67
C GLY A 262 -19.58 -16.00 -16.45
N GLY A 263 -18.89 -15.82 -17.53
CA GLY A 263 -19.07 -14.71 -18.45
C GLY A 263 -18.28 -14.97 -19.73
N PRO A 264 -18.37 -14.09 -20.73
CA PRO A 264 -17.55 -14.17 -21.92
C PRO A 264 -16.06 -14.22 -21.56
N SER A 265 -15.25 -14.83 -22.41
CA SER A 265 -13.78 -14.94 -22.18
C SER A 265 -13.07 -13.60 -21.91
N SER A 266 -13.69 -12.50 -22.34
CA SER A 266 -13.26 -11.13 -22.03
C SER A 266 -13.41 -10.75 -20.54
N CYS A 267 -14.12 -11.55 -19.75
CA CYS A 267 -14.25 -11.39 -18.29
C CYS A 267 -13.12 -12.01 -17.50
N ALA A 268 -12.25 -12.79 -18.12
CA ALA A 268 -11.08 -13.35 -17.46
C ALA A 268 -10.12 -12.23 -17.07
N THR A 269 -9.96 -11.99 -15.78
CA THR A 269 -9.09 -10.93 -15.24
C THR A 269 -7.64 -11.36 -15.13
N SER A 270 -7.36 -12.66 -15.29
CA SER A 270 -6.02 -13.22 -15.40
C SER A 270 -5.98 -14.36 -16.39
N SER A 271 -4.81 -14.70 -16.91
CA SER A 271 -4.60 -15.84 -17.82
C SER A 271 -4.89 -17.21 -17.17
N THR A 272 -5.12 -17.24 -15.86
CA THR A 272 -5.41 -18.43 -15.06
C THR A 272 -6.85 -18.46 -14.56
N SER A 273 -7.61 -17.35 -14.68
CA SER A 273 -9.00 -17.28 -14.24
C SER A 273 -9.88 -18.17 -15.11
N THR A 274 -10.55 -19.13 -14.48
CA THR A 274 -11.56 -19.95 -15.14
C THR A 274 -12.84 -19.13 -15.34
N SER A 275 -13.67 -19.50 -16.34
CA SER A 275 -14.95 -18.82 -16.60
C SER A 275 -15.92 -18.81 -15.40
N THR A 276 -15.69 -19.66 -14.38
CA THR A 276 -16.49 -19.73 -13.17
C THR A 276 -16.15 -18.68 -12.11
N ASN A 277 -15.00 -17.99 -12.24
CA ASN A 277 -14.59 -16.95 -11.30
C ASN A 277 -15.08 -15.57 -11.75
N SER A 278 -16.31 -15.48 -12.22
CA SER A 278 -16.99 -14.24 -12.56
C SER A 278 -18.49 -14.42 -12.52
N ILE A 279 -19.21 -13.30 -12.50
CA ILE A 279 -20.66 -13.26 -12.67
C ILE A 279 -21.04 -12.31 -13.80
N SER A 280 -22.16 -12.60 -14.48
CA SER A 280 -22.73 -11.76 -15.54
C SER A 280 -24.26 -11.85 -15.53
N PHE A 281 -24.95 -10.88 -16.16
CA PHE A 281 -26.39 -10.94 -16.33
C PHE A 281 -26.78 -11.84 -17.51
N VAL A 282 -27.84 -12.65 -17.33
CA VAL A 282 -28.30 -13.62 -18.32
C VAL A 282 -28.81 -12.95 -19.62
N ASP A 283 -29.38 -11.75 -19.49
CA ASP A 283 -29.87 -10.94 -20.63
C ASP A 283 -28.76 -10.19 -21.37
N GLY A 284 -27.47 -10.33 -20.93
CA GLY A 284 -26.33 -9.67 -21.51
C GLY A 284 -26.23 -8.19 -21.18
N SER A 285 -27.05 -7.69 -20.27
CA SER A 285 -26.95 -6.28 -19.79
C SER A 285 -25.68 -6.02 -19.02
N SER A 286 -25.32 -4.76 -18.90
CA SER A 286 -24.19 -4.30 -18.08
C SER A 286 -24.60 -4.10 -16.63
N PHE A 287 -23.61 -4.18 -15.71
CA PHE A 287 -23.79 -3.67 -14.36
C PHE A 287 -24.13 -2.19 -14.40
N GLN A 288 -25.06 -1.74 -13.58
CA GLN A 288 -25.41 -0.33 -13.50
C GLN A 288 -24.19 0.48 -13.04
N GLN A 289 -23.85 1.50 -13.81
CA GLN A 289 -22.69 2.35 -13.54
C GLN A 289 -22.74 2.90 -12.11
N SER A 290 -21.65 2.72 -11.39
CA SER A 290 -21.43 3.20 -10.03
C SER A 290 -22.42 2.68 -8.97
N TRP A 291 -23.24 1.69 -9.30
CA TRP A 291 -24.04 0.99 -8.30
C TRP A 291 -23.19 -0.01 -7.53
N ILE A 292 -23.54 -0.22 -6.28
CA ILE A 292 -22.92 -1.21 -5.39
C ILE A 292 -23.66 -2.53 -5.57
N TYR A 293 -22.94 -3.56 -5.99
CA TYR A 293 -23.40 -4.94 -5.97
C TYR A 293 -22.67 -5.70 -4.87
N GLU A 294 -23.42 -6.52 -4.13
CA GLU A 294 -22.89 -7.31 -3.01
C GLU A 294 -23.26 -8.75 -3.25
N LEU A 295 -22.26 -9.61 -3.47
CA LEU A 295 -22.41 -11.02 -3.73
C LEU A 295 -21.93 -11.82 -2.52
N ASN A 296 -22.83 -12.62 -1.94
CA ASN A 296 -22.54 -13.56 -0.88
C ASN A 296 -22.69 -14.99 -1.39
N TYR A 297 -21.68 -15.81 -1.23
CA TYR A 297 -21.67 -17.19 -1.68
C TYR A 297 -20.76 -18.08 -0.83
N THR A 298 -20.81 -19.40 -1.03
CA THR A 298 -19.85 -20.33 -0.46
C THR A 298 -18.73 -20.60 -1.46
N ALA A 299 -17.51 -20.19 -1.10
CA ALA A 299 -16.30 -20.42 -1.89
C ALA A 299 -15.63 -21.75 -1.53
N LYS A 300 -14.70 -22.20 -2.37
CA LYS A 300 -13.86 -23.38 -2.15
C LYS A 300 -12.40 -23.10 -2.51
N ASP A 301 -11.51 -23.96 -2.00
CA ASP A 301 -10.09 -24.02 -2.33
C ASP A 301 -9.32 -22.71 -2.02
N PRO A 302 -9.24 -22.31 -0.73
CA PRO A 302 -8.57 -21.07 -0.35
C PRO A 302 -7.07 -21.16 -0.56
N TYR A 303 -6.47 -20.10 -1.12
CA TYR A 303 -5.04 -19.91 -1.12
C TYR A 303 -4.53 -19.65 0.30
N VAL A 304 -3.34 -20.19 0.61
CA VAL A 304 -2.57 -19.81 1.80
C VAL A 304 -1.80 -18.53 1.46
N ALA A 305 -2.54 -17.41 1.40
CA ALA A 305 -2.07 -16.16 0.79
C ALA A 305 -0.80 -15.58 1.45
N THR A 306 -0.66 -15.75 2.76
CA THR A 306 0.51 -15.24 3.52
C THR A 306 1.82 -15.99 3.19
N VAL A 307 1.78 -17.13 2.48
CA VAL A 307 2.98 -17.73 1.88
C VAL A 307 3.68 -16.74 0.94
N GLY A 308 2.94 -15.79 0.34
CA GLY A 308 3.53 -14.70 -0.44
C GLY A 308 4.50 -13.82 0.37
N TYR A 309 4.27 -13.62 1.68
CA TYR A 309 5.21 -12.89 2.55
C TYR A 309 6.47 -13.71 2.83
N ALA A 310 6.32 -15.01 3.08
CA ALA A 310 7.46 -15.91 3.21
C ALA A 310 8.28 -15.98 1.92
N ALA A 311 7.63 -15.99 0.76
CA ALA A 311 8.30 -16.00 -0.53
C ALA A 311 9.14 -14.73 -0.77
N MET A 312 8.62 -13.53 -0.41
CA MET A 312 9.41 -12.30 -0.44
C MET A 312 10.60 -12.35 0.54
N ARG A 313 10.38 -12.80 1.79
CA ARG A 313 11.43 -13.03 2.79
C ARG A 313 12.56 -13.88 2.21
N ASP A 314 12.20 -15.03 1.69
CA ASP A 314 13.14 -16.04 1.25
C ASP A 314 13.89 -15.63 -0.02
N PHE A 315 13.19 -14.95 -0.97
CA PHE A 315 13.82 -14.46 -2.19
C PHE A 315 14.84 -13.36 -1.92
N VAL A 316 14.49 -12.39 -1.07
CA VAL A 316 15.42 -11.30 -0.71
C VAL A 316 16.59 -11.83 0.11
N ALA A 317 16.34 -12.75 1.06
CA ALA A 317 17.42 -13.40 1.82
C ALA A 317 18.35 -14.19 0.89
N PHE A 318 17.83 -14.90 -0.11
CA PHE A 318 18.61 -15.59 -1.14
C PHE A 318 19.51 -14.60 -1.91
N LEU A 319 18.96 -13.50 -2.40
CA LEU A 319 19.74 -12.50 -3.14
C LEU A 319 20.88 -11.91 -2.29
N ARG A 320 20.65 -11.72 -1.00
CA ARG A 320 21.66 -11.16 -0.07
C ARG A 320 22.76 -12.14 0.30
N ASN A 321 22.39 -13.38 0.63
CA ASN A 321 23.24 -14.28 1.42
C ASN A 321 23.75 -15.48 0.62
N ALA A 322 23.02 -15.95 -0.40
CA ALA A 322 23.40 -17.15 -1.13
C ALA A 322 24.40 -16.86 -2.26
N LYS A 323 25.30 -17.81 -2.55
CA LYS A 323 26.15 -17.77 -3.74
C LYS A 323 25.49 -18.44 -4.94
N THR A 324 24.81 -19.55 -4.70
CA THR A 324 24.10 -20.36 -5.70
C THR A 324 22.80 -20.88 -5.10
N ASP A 325 21.90 -21.33 -5.95
CA ASP A 325 20.79 -22.19 -5.52
C ASP A 325 21.28 -23.62 -5.21
N VAL A 326 20.34 -24.51 -4.82
CA VAL A 326 20.65 -25.90 -4.45
C VAL A 326 21.24 -26.70 -5.63
N TYR A 327 20.96 -26.31 -6.86
CA TYR A 327 21.41 -26.95 -8.09
C TYR A 327 22.68 -26.32 -8.67
N GLY A 328 23.29 -25.36 -7.99
CA GLY A 328 24.49 -24.68 -8.43
C GLY A 328 24.27 -23.51 -9.38
N THR A 329 23.01 -23.09 -9.63
CA THR A 329 22.76 -21.90 -10.44
C THR A 329 23.19 -20.66 -9.67
N ALA A 330 24.05 -19.85 -10.29
CA ALA A 330 24.60 -18.65 -9.64
C ALA A 330 23.52 -17.63 -9.29
N ASN A 331 23.56 -17.11 -8.06
CA ASN A 331 22.79 -15.96 -7.66
C ASN A 331 23.33 -14.72 -8.40
N PRO A 332 22.51 -14.00 -9.19
CA PRO A 332 22.98 -12.84 -9.97
C PRO A 332 23.48 -11.66 -9.13
N MET A 333 23.24 -11.68 -7.81
CA MET A 333 23.65 -10.64 -6.85
C MET A 333 24.62 -11.16 -5.79
N ALA A 334 25.21 -12.34 -6.00
CA ALA A 334 26.06 -13.01 -5.00
C ALA A 334 27.20 -12.10 -4.47
N GLY A 335 27.14 -11.79 -3.18
CA GLY A 335 28.16 -10.99 -2.48
C GLY A 335 28.12 -9.49 -2.74
N ASP A 336 27.16 -8.98 -3.52
CA ASP A 336 27.08 -7.57 -3.85
C ASP A 336 26.25 -6.75 -2.84
N ILE A 337 25.08 -7.24 -2.44
CA ILE A 337 24.10 -6.47 -1.69
C ILE A 337 24.53 -6.26 -0.23
N LYS A 338 24.79 -5.01 0.15
CA LYS A 338 25.11 -4.59 1.54
C LYS A 338 23.87 -4.14 2.31
N SER A 339 22.89 -3.56 1.62
CA SER A 339 21.61 -3.16 2.22
C SER A 339 20.46 -3.29 1.25
N VAL A 340 19.26 -3.57 1.79
CA VAL A 340 18.00 -3.63 1.04
C VAL A 340 17.01 -2.71 1.69
N ALA A 341 16.47 -1.75 0.93
CA ALA A 341 15.38 -0.92 1.37
C ALA A 341 14.18 -1.03 0.42
N THR A 342 12.97 -0.88 0.97
CA THR A 342 11.75 -0.89 0.17
C THR A 342 11.20 0.52 0.01
N TRP A 343 10.65 0.77 -1.17
CA TRP A 343 9.66 1.81 -1.39
C TRP A 343 8.36 1.15 -1.83
N THR A 344 7.25 1.57 -1.25
CA THR A 344 5.95 0.94 -1.50
C THR A 344 4.86 1.98 -1.62
N ASN A 345 3.87 1.71 -2.47
CA ASN A 345 2.78 2.63 -2.75
C ASN A 345 1.43 1.94 -2.54
N SER A 346 0.62 2.42 -1.60
CA SER A 346 -0.76 2.01 -1.38
C SER A 346 -0.88 0.57 -0.83
N GLN A 347 -1.37 -0.39 -1.61
CA GLN A 347 -1.56 -1.78 -1.20
C GLN A 347 -0.27 -2.41 -0.65
N PRO A 348 0.90 -2.31 -1.30
CA PRO A 348 2.15 -2.82 -0.74
C PRO A 348 2.62 -2.11 0.53
N ALA A 349 2.29 -0.85 0.74
CA ALA A 349 2.61 -0.17 2.01
C ALA A 349 1.85 -0.80 3.19
N ARG A 350 0.58 -1.17 2.97
CA ARG A 350 -0.22 -1.93 3.95
C ARG A 350 0.29 -3.36 4.13
N LEU A 351 0.77 -3.99 3.05
CA LEU A 351 1.43 -5.29 3.11
C LEU A 351 2.63 -5.25 4.07
N PHE A 352 3.51 -4.24 3.93
CA PHE A 352 4.69 -4.14 4.79
C PHE A 352 4.36 -3.81 6.25
N ASN A 353 3.24 -3.17 6.53
CA ASN A 353 2.73 -3.06 7.90
C ASN A 353 2.47 -4.45 8.52
N ASP A 354 1.81 -5.35 7.79
CA ASP A 354 1.56 -6.73 8.24
C ASP A 354 2.83 -7.60 8.20
N TYR A 355 3.69 -7.41 7.20
CA TYR A 355 4.95 -8.13 7.05
C TYR A 355 5.86 -7.97 8.29
N VAL A 356 6.00 -6.73 8.78
CA VAL A 356 6.75 -6.44 10.01
C VAL A 356 6.02 -7.00 11.22
N TRP A 357 4.71 -6.78 11.32
CA TRP A 357 3.89 -7.27 12.44
C TRP A 357 3.93 -8.78 12.58
N LEU A 358 3.84 -9.52 11.49
CA LEU A 358 3.87 -10.99 11.49
C LEU A 358 5.30 -11.57 11.62
N GLY A 359 6.35 -10.72 11.65
CA GLY A 359 7.72 -11.14 11.91
C GLY A 359 8.51 -11.60 10.69
N PHE A 360 8.02 -11.38 9.46
CA PHE A 360 8.70 -11.82 8.24
C PHE A 360 9.99 -11.06 7.92
N ASN A 361 10.32 -9.99 8.66
CA ASN A 361 11.63 -9.34 8.49
C ASN A 361 12.79 -10.13 9.09
N GLN A 362 12.51 -11.29 9.72
CA GLN A 362 13.50 -12.28 10.10
C GLN A 362 13.58 -13.38 9.04
N ALA A 363 14.74 -13.52 8.42
CA ALA A 363 15.05 -14.60 7.49
C ALA A 363 15.13 -15.97 8.22
N LEU A 364 15.12 -17.05 7.47
CA LEU A 364 15.19 -18.41 8.04
C LEU A 364 16.49 -18.65 8.82
N ASP A 365 17.59 -18.05 8.39
CA ASP A 365 18.90 -18.07 9.10
C ASP A 365 18.97 -17.11 10.30
N GLY A 366 17.89 -16.37 10.58
CA GLY A 366 17.83 -15.37 11.66
C GLY A 366 18.31 -13.98 11.27
N SER A 367 18.87 -13.78 10.08
CA SER A 367 19.32 -12.48 9.61
C SER A 367 18.15 -11.56 9.27
N LYS A 368 18.44 -10.26 9.15
CA LYS A 368 17.47 -9.24 8.74
C LYS A 368 17.26 -9.29 7.22
N VAL A 369 15.99 -9.27 6.77
CA VAL A 369 15.62 -9.27 5.34
C VAL A 369 15.76 -7.86 4.75
N PHE A 370 15.01 -6.90 5.28
CA PHE A 370 15.03 -5.50 4.86
C PHE A 370 15.62 -4.61 5.93
N ASP A 371 16.49 -3.69 5.54
CA ASP A 371 17.13 -2.73 6.44
C ASP A 371 16.24 -1.50 6.66
N GLY A 372 15.41 -1.14 5.68
CA GLY A 372 14.51 0.00 5.78
C GLY A 372 13.30 -0.08 4.87
N HIS A 373 12.25 0.66 5.26
CA HIS A 373 11.00 0.77 4.54
C HIS A 373 10.61 2.24 4.41
N LEU A 374 10.33 2.72 3.19
CA LEU A 374 9.61 3.96 2.91
C LEU A 374 8.22 3.59 2.39
N ASN A 375 7.24 3.59 3.29
CA ASN A 375 5.86 3.22 3.02
C ASN A 375 5.05 4.45 2.64
N PHE A 376 4.51 4.50 1.41
CA PHE A 376 3.64 5.59 0.98
C PHE A 376 2.18 5.18 0.99
N ILE A 377 1.33 6.01 1.62
CA ILE A 377 -0.14 5.88 1.71
C ILE A 377 -0.66 4.53 2.22
N GLY A 378 0.05 3.93 3.19
CA GLY A 378 -0.42 2.76 3.94
C GLY A 378 -1.30 3.14 5.14
N GLY A 379 -1.03 4.28 5.76
CA GLY A 379 -1.70 4.71 6.99
C GLY A 379 -1.59 3.70 8.12
N GLY A 380 -2.58 3.65 9.01
CA GLY A 380 -2.67 2.69 10.11
C GLY A 380 -3.20 1.31 9.72
N ASN A 381 -3.57 1.09 8.45
CA ASN A 381 -4.14 -0.18 8.00
C ASN A 381 -3.07 -1.22 7.68
N GLY A 382 -3.41 -2.51 7.87
CA GLY A 382 -2.71 -3.64 7.27
C GLY A 382 -3.29 -3.96 5.89
N LEU A 383 -2.76 -4.99 5.22
CA LEU A 383 -3.39 -5.58 4.04
C LEU A 383 -4.46 -6.60 4.43
N GLY A 384 -4.30 -7.23 5.60
CA GLY A 384 -5.28 -8.12 6.18
C GLY A 384 -5.51 -9.39 5.35
N ILE A 385 -4.43 -10.08 4.96
CA ILE A 385 -4.54 -11.31 4.14
C ILE A 385 -4.18 -12.59 4.91
N ASN A 386 -3.86 -12.49 6.20
CA ASN A 386 -3.52 -13.67 6.98
C ASN A 386 -4.77 -14.36 7.52
N TYR A 387 -5.66 -14.72 6.61
CA TYR A 387 -6.87 -15.47 6.93
C TYR A 387 -7.30 -16.38 5.76
N ARG A 388 -8.13 -17.37 6.06
CA ARG A 388 -8.71 -18.29 5.08
C ARG A 388 -9.66 -17.55 4.15
N PHE A 389 -9.59 -17.78 2.85
CA PHE A 389 -10.29 -17.03 1.81
C PHE A 389 -9.90 -15.55 1.76
N ALA A 390 -8.61 -15.26 1.94
CA ALA A 390 -8.08 -13.91 1.85
C ALA A 390 -8.29 -13.29 0.46
N GLN A 391 -8.79 -12.05 0.44
CA GLN A 391 -9.07 -11.31 -0.80
C GLN A 391 -7.93 -10.33 -1.11
N VAL A 392 -6.82 -10.84 -1.60
CA VAL A 392 -5.58 -10.09 -1.80
C VAL A 392 -5.73 -8.98 -2.85
N GLY A 393 -6.24 -9.31 -3.99
CA GLY A 393 -6.35 -8.42 -5.14
C GLY A 393 -7.60 -7.54 -5.16
N ARG A 394 -8.46 -7.69 -4.22
CA ARG A 394 -9.79 -7.09 -4.09
C ARG A 394 -10.34 -6.30 -5.26
N THR A 395 -11.61 -6.54 -5.45
CA THR A 395 -12.51 -5.91 -6.40
C THR A 395 -12.56 -4.38 -6.29
N GLU A 396 -13.17 -3.76 -7.24
CA GLU A 396 -13.32 -2.32 -7.42
C GLU A 396 -13.68 -1.57 -6.13
N ARG A 397 -12.87 -0.56 -5.79
CA ARG A 397 -12.98 0.22 -4.55
C ARG A 397 -13.12 1.71 -4.87
N ASN A 398 -14.11 2.04 -5.66
CA ASN A 398 -14.27 3.42 -6.09
C ASN A 398 -14.97 4.29 -5.05
N ARG A 399 -15.52 3.68 -4.00
CA ARG A 399 -16.25 4.37 -2.94
C ARG A 399 -15.51 4.33 -1.62
N GLN A 400 -15.67 5.37 -0.81
CA GLN A 400 -15.00 5.54 0.49
C GLN A 400 -15.38 4.46 1.51
N ASN A 401 -16.56 3.92 1.41
CA ASN A 401 -17.18 3.07 2.42
C ASN A 401 -16.79 1.59 2.35
N HIS A 402 -15.51 1.30 2.42
CA HIS A 402 -14.97 -0.07 2.57
C HIS A 402 -15.13 -0.56 3.99
N ILE A 403 -16.29 -0.98 4.31
CA ILE A 403 -16.65 -1.28 5.67
C ILE A 403 -16.39 -2.75 5.94
N ALA A 404 -16.09 -3.07 7.19
CA ALA A 404 -16.05 -4.42 7.70
C ALA A 404 -15.00 -5.35 7.07
N GLN A 405 -13.82 -4.82 6.84
CA GLN A 405 -12.72 -5.58 6.25
C GLN A 405 -11.51 -5.68 7.20
N LEU A 406 -10.75 -6.76 7.04
CA LEU A 406 -9.60 -7.08 7.88
C LEU A 406 -8.39 -6.15 7.71
N GLU A 407 -8.42 -5.24 6.76
CA GLU A 407 -7.37 -4.22 6.60
C GLU A 407 -7.24 -3.31 7.84
N ALA A 408 -8.29 -3.21 8.61
CA ALA A 408 -8.47 -2.22 9.64
C ALA A 408 -8.68 -2.83 11.02
N VAL A 409 -7.78 -3.75 11.39
CA VAL A 409 -7.77 -4.43 12.68
C VAL A 409 -6.53 -4.06 13.49
N PHE A 410 -6.65 -4.17 14.82
CA PHE A 410 -5.53 -3.98 15.73
C PHE A 410 -4.43 -5.06 15.52
N PRO A 411 -3.12 -4.68 15.56
CA PRO A 411 -2.55 -3.38 15.93
C PRO A 411 -2.44 -2.42 14.74
N PHE A 412 -2.71 -1.13 14.99
CA PHE A 412 -2.63 -0.06 13.99
C PHE A 412 -1.26 0.62 13.96
N SER A 413 -0.56 0.63 15.08
CA SER A 413 0.72 1.34 15.29
C SER A 413 1.91 0.38 15.39
N TYR A 414 3.10 0.92 15.18
CA TYR A 414 4.37 0.24 15.49
C TYR A 414 4.66 0.21 16.98
N THR A 415 4.09 1.14 17.74
CA THR A 415 4.17 1.20 19.21
C THR A 415 3.26 0.16 19.83
N THR A 416 3.75 -0.54 20.86
CA THR A 416 2.95 -1.46 21.65
C THR A 416 1.91 -0.69 22.45
N SER A 417 0.66 -1.12 22.37
CA SER A 417 -0.46 -0.59 23.15
C SER A 417 -1.45 -1.69 23.51
N THR A 418 -2.31 -1.44 24.50
CA THR A 418 -3.38 -2.37 24.86
C THR A 418 -4.70 -1.88 24.28
N ASP A 419 -5.31 -2.70 23.44
CA ASP A 419 -6.65 -2.44 22.91
C ASP A 419 -7.71 -3.01 23.88
N SER A 420 -8.46 -2.14 24.52
CA SER A 420 -9.50 -2.52 25.49
C SER A 420 -10.71 -3.20 24.84
N LEU A 421 -10.90 -3.10 23.51
CA LEU A 421 -12.01 -3.74 22.81
C LEU A 421 -11.73 -5.22 22.57
N THR A 422 -10.48 -5.58 22.31
CA THR A 422 -10.03 -6.97 22.08
C THR A 422 -9.37 -7.60 23.31
N GLY A 423 -8.93 -6.80 24.28
CA GLY A 423 -8.10 -7.22 25.41
C GLY A 423 -6.66 -7.56 25.01
N LYS A 424 -6.25 -7.31 23.77
CA LYS A 424 -4.90 -7.63 23.29
C LYS A 424 -3.92 -6.50 23.55
N THR A 425 -2.69 -6.86 23.91
CA THR A 425 -1.53 -5.95 23.93
C THR A 425 -0.61 -6.35 22.79
N ASP A 426 -0.42 -5.48 21.80
CA ASP A 426 0.42 -5.74 20.63
C ASP A 426 0.88 -4.41 19.99
N GLY A 427 1.79 -4.53 19.04
CA GLY A 427 2.33 -3.47 18.19
C GLY A 427 3.13 -4.08 17.05
N ARG A 428 3.26 -3.37 15.93
CA ARG A 428 3.91 -3.97 14.75
C ARG A 428 5.38 -4.31 14.96
N ASN A 429 6.07 -3.60 15.87
CA ASN A 429 7.47 -3.87 16.18
C ASN A 429 7.69 -5.06 17.15
N VAL A 430 6.66 -5.62 17.78
CA VAL A 430 6.83 -6.62 18.87
C VAL A 430 7.71 -7.79 18.42
N ARG A 431 7.41 -8.40 17.27
CA ARG A 431 8.12 -9.60 16.81
C ARG A 431 9.52 -9.29 16.28
N CYS A 432 9.68 -8.21 15.53
CA CYS A 432 11.00 -7.82 15.03
C CYS A 432 11.92 -7.32 16.15
N THR A 433 11.37 -6.74 17.23
CA THR A 433 12.15 -6.37 18.43
C THR A 433 12.66 -7.64 19.12
N ALA A 434 11.80 -8.64 19.29
CA ALA A 434 12.18 -9.92 19.92
C ALA A 434 13.28 -10.66 19.14
N SER A 435 13.32 -10.54 17.82
CA SER A 435 14.33 -11.16 16.93
C SER A 435 15.50 -10.25 16.55
N ASN A 436 15.52 -9.00 17.01
CA ASN A 436 16.50 -7.96 16.63
C ASN A 436 16.56 -7.73 15.10
N THR A 437 15.41 -7.80 14.42
CA THR A 437 15.33 -7.63 12.97
C THR A 437 14.46 -6.45 12.53
N CYS A 438 14.14 -5.52 13.43
CA CYS A 438 13.35 -4.35 13.08
C CYS A 438 14.02 -3.52 11.98
N PRO A 439 13.32 -3.20 10.91
CA PRO A 439 13.80 -2.27 9.89
C PRO A 439 13.70 -0.83 10.40
N LYS A 440 14.40 0.10 9.75
CA LYS A 440 14.11 1.53 9.84
C LYS A 440 12.84 1.80 9.02
N VAL A 441 11.82 2.41 9.60
CA VAL A 441 10.51 2.62 8.93
C VAL A 441 10.20 4.09 8.81
N MET A 442 9.90 4.54 7.60
CA MET A 442 9.31 5.84 7.32
C MET A 442 7.93 5.63 6.70
N ASN A 443 6.88 6.08 7.37
CA ASN A 443 5.53 6.10 6.83
C ASN A 443 5.24 7.52 6.32
N LEU A 444 5.09 7.66 5.01
CA LEU A 444 4.59 8.87 4.37
C LEU A 444 3.14 8.62 3.98
N TYR A 445 2.19 9.20 4.67
CA TYR A 445 0.78 9.03 4.40
C TYR A 445 0.10 10.37 4.13
N SER A 446 -1.02 10.35 3.47
CA SER A 446 -1.71 11.57 3.06
C SER A 446 -2.92 11.86 3.94
N SER A 447 -3.46 13.05 3.80
CA SER A 447 -4.71 13.45 4.43
C SER A 447 -5.86 12.49 4.08
N ASN A 448 -5.87 11.93 2.87
CA ASN A 448 -6.87 10.95 2.48
C ASN A 448 -6.94 9.76 3.45
N GLU A 449 -5.78 9.24 3.92
CA GLU A 449 -5.77 8.12 4.87
C GLU A 449 -6.41 8.49 6.21
N LEU A 450 -6.34 9.76 6.63
CA LEU A 450 -6.99 10.21 7.87
C LEU A 450 -8.52 10.24 7.72
N TRP A 451 -9.01 10.79 6.61
CA TRP A 451 -10.45 10.93 6.37
C TRP A 451 -11.11 9.60 5.95
N VAL A 452 -10.44 8.83 5.09
CA VAL A 452 -11.03 7.65 4.44
C VAL A 452 -10.72 6.35 5.18
N LYS A 453 -9.61 6.27 5.92
CA LYS A 453 -9.10 5.02 6.49
C LYS A 453 -8.79 5.06 7.98
N ALA A 454 -9.21 6.12 8.68
CA ALA A 454 -8.90 6.34 10.09
C ALA A 454 -7.38 6.25 10.39
N GLY A 455 -6.57 6.83 9.52
CA GLY A 455 -5.11 6.73 9.52
C GLY A 455 -4.42 7.31 10.75
N SER A 456 -5.10 8.15 11.55
CA SER A 456 -4.58 8.67 12.83
C SER A 456 -4.20 7.56 13.82
N LEU A 457 -4.85 6.39 13.73
CA LEU A 457 -4.54 5.23 14.58
C LEU A 457 -3.12 4.70 14.37
N LEU A 458 -2.41 5.11 13.32
CA LEU A 458 -0.99 4.83 13.14
C LEU A 458 -0.13 5.45 14.26
N THR A 459 -0.53 6.62 14.76
CA THR A 459 0.24 7.42 15.71
C THR A 459 -0.46 7.62 17.05
N THR A 460 -1.72 7.17 17.18
CA THR A 460 -2.53 7.37 18.38
C THR A 460 -2.98 6.05 19.00
N HIS A 461 -3.21 6.08 20.32
CA HIS A 461 -3.77 4.96 21.07
C HIS A 461 -5.22 4.66 20.61
N PRO A 462 -5.56 3.41 20.25
CA PRO A 462 -6.80 3.09 19.56
C PRO A 462 -8.07 3.43 20.36
N ASN A 463 -8.02 3.36 21.69
CA ASN A 463 -9.19 3.59 22.53
C ASN A 463 -9.28 5.00 23.12
N THR A 464 -8.15 5.69 23.34
CA THR A 464 -8.13 7.04 23.90
C THR A 464 -7.96 8.13 22.84
N GLY A 465 -7.36 7.80 21.69
CA GLY A 465 -7.00 8.74 20.64
C GLY A 465 -5.84 9.67 21.00
N LEU A 466 -5.17 9.45 22.14
CA LEU A 466 -4.00 10.21 22.55
C LEU A 466 -2.76 9.74 21.79
N ASP A 467 -1.82 10.64 21.61
CA ASP A 467 -0.57 10.36 20.89
C ASP A 467 0.23 9.27 21.58
N LEU A 468 0.77 8.35 20.79
CA LEU A 468 1.70 7.31 21.21
C LEU A 468 3.14 7.80 21.07
N VAL A 469 4.01 7.34 21.97
CA VAL A 469 5.45 7.54 21.82
C VAL A 469 5.95 6.75 20.62
N GLU A 470 6.57 7.43 19.67
CA GLU A 470 7.09 6.81 18.44
C GLU A 470 8.34 5.98 18.75
N PRO A 471 8.48 4.73 18.25
CA PRO A 471 9.68 3.94 18.40
C PRO A 471 10.88 4.59 17.67
N GLU A 472 12.10 4.40 18.17
CA GLU A 472 13.31 5.02 17.61
C GLU A 472 13.55 4.67 16.12
N ASN A 473 13.14 3.47 15.71
CA ASN A 473 13.26 2.99 14.33
C ASN A 473 12.12 3.42 13.41
N VAL A 474 11.20 4.28 13.85
CA VAL A 474 10.00 4.68 13.09
C VAL A 474 9.94 6.20 12.93
N ARG A 475 9.48 6.68 11.78
CA ARG A 475 9.10 8.07 11.52
C ARG A 475 7.79 8.10 10.74
N ASN A 476 6.93 9.05 11.10
CA ASN A 476 5.60 9.19 10.52
C ASN A 476 5.40 10.60 9.98
N TYR A 477 5.02 10.73 8.72
CA TYR A 477 4.85 12.02 8.03
C TYR A 477 3.50 12.08 7.33
N LEU A 478 2.66 13.05 7.71
CA LEU A 478 1.45 13.37 6.98
C LEU A 478 1.77 14.34 5.83
N VAL A 479 1.35 14.03 4.61
CA VAL A 479 1.25 14.99 3.50
C VAL A 479 -0.05 15.77 3.67
N SER A 480 0.05 17.02 4.14
CA SER A 480 -1.11 17.88 4.44
C SER A 480 -1.98 18.10 3.22
N SER A 481 -3.29 17.94 3.38
CA SER A 481 -4.32 18.13 2.34
C SER A 481 -4.10 17.26 1.07
N GLY A 482 -3.27 16.22 1.16
CA GLY A 482 -2.89 15.37 0.03
C GLY A 482 -3.93 14.28 -0.27
N PRO A 483 -4.08 13.86 -1.56
CA PRO A 483 -4.89 12.73 -1.97
C PRO A 483 -4.18 11.40 -1.68
N HIS A 484 -4.87 10.27 -1.91
CA HIS A 484 -4.26 8.94 -1.94
C HIS A 484 -3.42 8.77 -3.22
N GLY A 485 -2.25 9.37 -3.24
CA GLY A 485 -1.38 9.43 -4.40
C GLY A 485 -0.70 10.79 -4.50
N SER A 486 -0.15 11.10 -5.67
CA SER A 486 0.35 12.43 -6.00
C SER A 486 -0.69 13.20 -6.80
N GLY A 487 -0.87 14.47 -6.46
CA GLY A 487 -1.76 15.39 -7.16
C GLY A 487 -1.20 15.80 -8.52
N ALA A 488 -2.05 16.48 -9.31
CA ALA A 488 -1.63 17.10 -10.57
C ALA A 488 -0.87 18.39 -10.30
N THR A 489 -0.11 18.84 -11.29
CA THR A 489 0.55 20.14 -11.28
C THR A 489 -0.45 21.30 -11.47
N SER A 490 -0.01 22.52 -11.42
CA SER A 490 -0.65 23.84 -11.34
C SER A 490 -1.86 24.15 -12.28
N THR A 491 -2.45 23.18 -12.96
CA THR A 491 -3.58 23.37 -13.87
C THR A 491 -4.74 22.47 -13.51
N ALA A 492 -5.86 23.06 -13.10
CA ALA A 492 -7.11 22.36 -12.86
C ALA A 492 -7.92 22.32 -14.17
N THR A 493 -7.79 21.26 -14.95
CA THR A 493 -8.38 21.19 -16.29
C THR A 493 -9.82 20.75 -16.32
N ALA A 494 -10.18 19.76 -15.53
CA ALA A 494 -11.57 19.29 -15.35
C ALA A 494 -11.66 18.45 -14.07
N PRO A 495 -12.83 18.30 -13.44
CA PRO A 495 -13.03 17.27 -12.45
C PRO A 495 -12.71 15.89 -13.02
N ALA A 496 -12.03 15.04 -12.24
CA ALA A 496 -11.88 13.64 -12.59
C ALA A 496 -13.27 12.98 -12.71
N SER A 497 -13.41 11.95 -13.54
CA SER A 497 -14.73 11.34 -13.83
C SER A 497 -15.52 10.96 -12.59
N SER A 498 -14.86 10.50 -11.53
CA SER A 498 -15.49 10.11 -10.26
C SER A 498 -15.53 11.21 -9.20
N ASN A 499 -15.04 12.43 -9.48
CA ASN A 499 -15.00 13.54 -8.53
C ASN A 499 -15.93 14.66 -8.95
N SER A 500 -16.62 15.27 -7.98
CA SER A 500 -17.40 16.48 -8.22
C SER A 500 -16.57 17.76 -8.27
N GLN A 501 -15.31 17.71 -7.78
CA GLN A 501 -14.36 18.83 -7.76
C GLN A 501 -13.10 18.53 -8.57
N PHE A 502 -12.29 19.54 -8.81
CA PHE A 502 -10.97 19.38 -9.38
C PHE A 502 -10.10 18.49 -8.49
N GLY A 503 -9.23 17.70 -9.09
CA GLY A 503 -8.27 16.86 -8.34
C GLY A 503 -7.29 17.72 -7.53
N SER A 504 -6.83 17.19 -6.42
CA SER A 504 -5.83 17.84 -5.56
C SER A 504 -4.57 18.22 -6.34
N GLN A 505 -4.00 19.38 -5.99
CA GLN A 505 -2.78 19.94 -6.58
C GLN A 505 -1.51 19.56 -5.77
N VAL A 506 -1.66 18.78 -4.71
CA VAL A 506 -0.56 18.40 -3.81
C VAL A 506 0.24 17.25 -4.40
N ASP A 507 1.51 17.50 -4.77
CA ASP A 507 2.41 16.49 -5.32
C ASP A 507 3.43 16.01 -4.27
N ALA A 508 3.32 14.76 -3.82
CA ALA A 508 4.20 14.18 -2.82
C ALA A 508 5.53 13.63 -3.37
N LEU A 509 5.72 13.52 -4.70
CA LEU A 509 6.93 12.91 -5.30
C LEU A 509 8.25 13.58 -4.87
N PRO A 510 8.34 14.90 -4.69
CA PRO A 510 9.53 15.53 -4.14
C PRO A 510 9.90 15.04 -2.73
N LEU A 511 8.88 14.82 -1.86
CA LEU A 511 9.10 14.26 -0.52
C LEU A 511 9.63 12.83 -0.59
N HIS A 512 9.14 11.99 -1.52
CA HIS A 512 9.63 10.62 -1.68
C HIS A 512 11.14 10.59 -1.94
N ARG A 513 11.62 11.45 -2.85
CA ARG A 513 13.05 11.51 -3.18
C ARG A 513 13.91 11.95 -1.99
N ALA A 514 13.47 12.98 -1.28
CA ALA A 514 14.19 13.48 -0.11
C ALA A 514 14.20 12.46 1.04
N LEU A 515 13.04 11.85 1.33
CA LEU A 515 12.93 10.83 2.38
C LEU A 515 13.65 9.53 2.00
N TRP A 516 13.73 9.17 0.70
CA TRP A 516 14.56 8.04 0.26
C TRP A 516 16.04 8.28 0.56
N VAL A 517 16.55 9.49 0.30
CA VAL A 517 17.92 9.86 0.65
C VAL A 517 18.11 9.80 2.16
N ALA A 518 17.17 10.34 2.94
CA ALA A 518 17.23 10.32 4.39
C ALA A 518 17.16 8.89 4.97
N LEU A 519 16.37 7.99 4.36
CA LEU A 519 16.31 6.57 4.72
C LEU A 519 17.63 5.87 4.44
N ASP A 520 18.23 6.12 3.29
CA ASP A 520 19.53 5.56 2.92
C ASP A 520 20.62 5.99 3.91
N GLU A 521 20.67 7.26 4.26
CA GLU A 521 21.59 7.80 5.28
C GLU A 521 21.31 7.19 6.66
N TRP A 522 20.05 6.98 7.01
CA TRP A 522 19.68 6.37 8.28
C TRP A 522 20.14 4.90 8.37
N ILE A 523 20.02 4.15 7.26
CA ILE A 523 20.48 2.76 7.17
C ILE A 523 22.02 2.68 7.20
N THR A 524 22.70 3.50 6.41
CA THR A 524 24.13 3.33 6.12
C THR A 524 25.05 4.03 7.11
N SER A 525 24.66 5.18 7.65
CA SER A 525 25.45 6.00 8.55
C SER A 525 24.76 6.30 9.89
N ASN A 526 23.57 5.72 10.11
CA ASN A 526 22.71 5.99 11.27
C ASN A 526 22.39 7.49 11.47
N THR A 527 22.46 8.28 10.40
CA THR A 527 22.07 9.70 10.43
C THR A 527 20.57 9.79 10.61
N ALA A 528 20.11 10.37 11.72
CA ALA A 528 18.68 10.49 12.01
C ALA A 528 17.94 11.25 10.89
N PRO A 529 16.79 10.75 10.44
CA PRO A 529 15.98 11.45 9.45
C PRO A 529 15.27 12.67 10.05
N PRO A 530 14.62 13.52 9.26
CA PRO A 530 13.73 14.57 9.77
C PRO A 530 12.79 14.06 10.84
N ALA A 531 12.45 14.90 11.82
CA ALA A 531 11.45 14.56 12.83
C ALA A 531 10.07 14.30 12.20
N SER A 532 9.31 13.41 12.79
CA SER A 532 7.92 13.12 12.41
C SER A 532 7.06 14.39 12.41
N ALA A 533 6.04 14.41 11.56
CA ALA A 533 5.14 15.55 11.42
C ALA A 533 3.71 15.04 11.20
N ASN A 534 2.91 15.06 12.24
CA ASN A 534 1.55 14.55 12.27
C ASN A 534 0.60 15.56 12.96
N PRO A 535 -0.70 15.55 12.63
CA PRO A 535 -1.69 16.26 13.41
C PRO A 535 -1.90 15.57 14.76
N SER A 536 -2.19 16.36 15.79
CA SER A 536 -2.45 15.88 17.14
C SER A 536 -3.67 16.56 17.74
N VAL A 537 -4.46 15.82 18.50
CA VAL A 537 -5.54 16.40 19.31
C VAL A 537 -4.96 17.14 20.51
N ASN A 538 -3.81 16.68 21.02
CA ASN A 538 -3.17 17.25 22.19
C ASN A 538 -2.65 18.69 21.96
N ASP A 539 -2.17 18.98 20.74
CA ASP A 539 -1.69 20.34 20.36
C ASP A 539 -2.77 21.18 19.65
N GLY A 540 -3.98 20.64 19.49
CA GLY A 540 -5.12 21.34 18.90
C GLY A 540 -5.12 21.34 17.37
N THR A 541 -4.23 20.62 16.69
CA THR A 541 -4.15 20.54 15.23
C THR A 541 -5.04 19.46 14.61
N ALA A 542 -5.67 18.63 15.43
CA ALA A 542 -6.67 17.63 15.02
C ALA A 542 -7.94 17.70 15.87
N THR A 543 -9.01 17.07 15.41
CA THR A 543 -10.26 16.86 16.13
C THR A 543 -10.71 15.41 16.02
N PHE A 544 -11.42 14.90 17.03
CA PHE A 544 -11.92 13.54 17.02
C PHE A 544 -13.05 13.35 16.00
N VAL A 545 -13.07 12.18 15.39
CA VAL A 545 -14.17 11.72 14.55
C VAL A 545 -15.36 11.38 15.46
N PRO A 546 -16.55 11.95 15.21
CA PRO A 546 -17.76 11.58 15.95
C PRO A 546 -18.10 10.09 15.74
N THR A 547 -18.41 9.39 16.85
CA THR A 547 -18.86 8.00 16.84
C THR A 547 -20.38 7.85 16.98
N THR A 548 -21.09 8.97 16.95
CA THR A 548 -22.56 9.04 16.99
C THR A 548 -23.08 9.56 15.66
N GLY A 549 -24.14 8.94 15.16
CA GLY A 549 -24.76 9.30 13.88
C GLY A 549 -25.53 8.14 13.26
N PRO A 550 -26.40 8.42 12.28
CA PRO A 550 -27.33 7.40 11.74
C PRO A 550 -26.62 6.27 10.97
N TYR A 551 -25.40 6.50 10.50
CA TYR A 551 -24.66 5.53 9.66
C TYR A 551 -23.32 5.10 10.26
N THR A 552 -23.04 5.41 11.52
CA THR A 552 -21.78 5.03 12.19
C THR A 552 -21.59 3.51 12.26
N ALA A 553 -22.69 2.75 12.44
CA ALA A 553 -22.67 1.29 12.35
C ALA A 553 -22.23 0.78 10.95
N LEU A 554 -22.40 1.58 9.92
CA LEU A 554 -21.91 1.31 8.57
C LEU A 554 -20.48 1.86 8.35
N GLY A 555 -19.80 2.37 9.37
CA GLY A 555 -18.49 3.00 9.23
C GLY A 555 -18.51 4.38 8.57
N ILE A 556 -19.68 5.00 8.42
CA ILE A 556 -19.87 6.29 7.76
C ILE A 556 -20.22 7.34 8.80
N GLY A 557 -19.47 8.43 8.83
CA GLY A 557 -19.69 9.58 9.70
C GLY A 557 -19.49 10.91 9.00
N SER A 558 -19.74 11.98 9.74
CA SER A 558 -19.44 13.34 9.31
C SER A 558 -18.85 14.13 10.48
N VAL A 559 -17.81 14.90 10.18
CA VAL A 559 -17.21 15.83 11.14
C VAL A 559 -17.81 17.21 10.90
N PRO A 560 -18.34 17.89 11.93
CA PRO A 560 -18.89 19.23 11.79
C PRO A 560 -17.85 20.22 11.23
N GLN A 561 -18.30 21.11 10.34
CA GLN A 561 -17.45 22.13 9.71
C GLN A 561 -16.69 22.98 10.73
N ALA A 562 -17.35 23.36 11.81
CA ALA A 562 -16.77 24.17 12.89
C ALA A 562 -15.65 23.43 13.64
N ASP A 563 -15.75 22.10 13.81
CA ASP A 563 -14.77 21.31 14.57
C ASP A 563 -13.41 21.23 13.86
N VAL A 564 -13.42 21.25 12.52
CA VAL A 564 -12.19 21.28 11.71
C VAL A 564 -11.76 22.71 11.37
N GLY A 565 -12.61 23.70 11.56
CA GLY A 565 -12.34 25.10 11.20
C GLY A 565 -12.45 25.38 9.70
N TYR A 566 -13.23 24.58 8.95
CA TYR A 566 -13.34 24.75 7.50
C TYR A 566 -14.05 26.08 7.16
N PRO A 567 -13.49 26.91 6.24
CA PRO A 567 -14.06 28.22 5.92
C PRO A 567 -15.42 28.08 5.23
N ASN A 568 -16.26 29.12 5.37
CA ASN A 568 -17.49 29.18 4.61
C ASN A 568 -17.18 29.37 3.12
N ILE A 569 -17.67 28.43 2.31
CA ILE A 569 -17.60 28.45 0.83
C ILE A 569 -19.03 28.29 0.34
N PRO A 570 -19.53 29.14 -0.58
CA PRO A 570 -20.88 29.01 -1.10
C PRO A 570 -21.18 27.61 -1.66
N ALA A 571 -22.35 27.07 -1.37
CA ALA A 571 -22.75 25.73 -1.81
C ALA A 571 -22.76 25.55 -3.36
N THR A 572 -22.89 26.66 -4.10
CA THR A 572 -22.75 26.67 -5.56
C THR A 572 -21.32 26.44 -6.05
N MET A 573 -20.33 26.50 -5.13
CA MET A 573 -18.91 26.35 -5.42
C MET A 573 -18.32 25.09 -4.81
N ASN A 574 -18.81 24.65 -3.68
CA ASN A 574 -18.37 23.45 -2.97
C ASN A 574 -19.40 22.99 -1.95
N ASN A 575 -19.51 21.69 -1.74
CA ASN A 575 -20.30 21.11 -0.68
C ASN A 575 -19.37 20.53 0.39
N TYR A 576 -19.34 21.14 1.58
CA TYR A 576 -18.67 20.56 2.73
C TYR A 576 -19.57 19.48 3.33
N SER A 577 -19.14 18.23 3.30
CA SER A 577 -19.87 17.12 3.93
C SER A 577 -19.24 16.67 5.24
N GLY A 578 -17.95 16.92 5.42
CA GLY A 578 -17.16 16.36 6.52
C GLY A 578 -17.10 14.83 6.52
N LEU A 579 -17.40 14.20 5.38
CA LEU A 579 -17.46 12.75 5.24
C LEU A 579 -16.17 12.09 5.73
N VAL A 580 -16.32 11.15 6.65
CA VAL A 580 -15.20 10.48 7.31
C VAL A 580 -15.53 9.00 7.57
N THR A 581 -14.49 8.17 7.59
CA THR A 581 -14.64 6.78 8.02
C THR A 581 -14.64 6.70 9.55
N VAL A 582 -15.74 6.19 10.11
CA VAL A 582 -15.84 5.80 11.52
C VAL A 582 -15.28 4.40 11.68
N ARG A 583 -14.23 4.26 12.49
CA ARG A 583 -13.57 2.97 12.67
C ARG A 583 -14.32 2.11 13.69
N ASN A 584 -15.10 1.17 13.19
CA ASN A 584 -15.79 0.17 14.02
C ASN A 584 -14.82 -0.91 14.50
N TYR A 585 -15.12 -1.48 15.68
CA TYR A 585 -14.69 -2.82 16.04
C TYR A 585 -15.70 -3.83 15.47
N TRP A 586 -15.22 -4.71 14.59
CA TRP A 586 -16.04 -5.67 13.85
C TRP A 586 -15.94 -7.05 14.45
N ASP A 587 -17.07 -7.77 14.54
CA ASP A 587 -17.10 -9.19 14.87
C ASP A 587 -17.00 -10.03 13.59
N PHE A 588 -15.89 -10.74 13.45
CA PHE A 588 -15.63 -11.66 12.34
C PHE A 588 -15.92 -13.13 12.72
N GLY A 589 -16.42 -13.39 13.92
CA GLY A 589 -16.75 -14.72 14.42
C GLY A 589 -15.72 -15.29 15.40
N PRO A 590 -16.05 -16.45 16.04
CA PRO A 590 -15.31 -16.99 17.18
C PRO A 590 -13.90 -17.47 16.84
N ASP A 591 -13.66 -17.90 15.60
CA ASP A 591 -12.35 -18.43 15.17
C ASP A 591 -11.50 -17.38 14.44
N TYR A 592 -11.87 -16.10 14.53
CA TYR A 592 -11.12 -15.00 13.93
C TYR A 592 -9.62 -15.00 14.31
N ASN A 593 -9.30 -15.32 15.56
CA ASN A 593 -7.91 -15.40 16.02
C ASN A 593 -7.09 -16.53 15.36
N LYS A 594 -7.77 -17.49 14.73
CA LYS A 594 -7.16 -18.56 13.92
C LYS A 594 -7.12 -18.22 12.44
N GLY A 595 -7.56 -17.01 12.06
CA GLY A 595 -7.69 -16.61 10.67
C GLY A 595 -8.90 -17.22 9.96
N ILE A 596 -9.93 -17.67 10.67
CA ILE A 596 -11.16 -18.25 10.10
C ILE A 596 -12.32 -17.28 10.37
N LEU A 597 -12.94 -16.79 9.29
CA LEU A 597 -14.05 -15.86 9.38
C LEU A 597 -15.39 -16.58 9.23
N ALA A 598 -16.26 -16.40 10.22
CA ALA A 598 -17.65 -16.84 10.14
C ALA A 598 -18.55 -15.71 9.61
N ASN A 599 -18.21 -14.46 9.95
CA ASN A 599 -18.93 -13.25 9.51
C ASN A 599 -18.09 -12.52 8.48
N ILE A 600 -18.57 -12.48 7.23
CA ILE A 600 -17.98 -11.71 6.16
C ILE A 600 -19.09 -11.10 5.28
N PRO A 601 -19.24 -9.78 5.21
CA PRO A 601 -18.49 -8.76 5.98
C PRO A 601 -18.68 -8.90 7.50
N GLY A 602 -17.76 -8.35 8.29
CA GLY A 602 -17.86 -8.35 9.75
C GLY A 602 -19.13 -7.67 10.26
N ILE A 603 -19.64 -8.11 11.41
CA ILE A 603 -20.82 -7.55 12.05
C ILE A 603 -20.41 -6.38 12.95
N ALA A 604 -21.11 -5.24 12.82
CA ALA A 604 -20.85 -4.07 13.67
C ALA A 604 -21.21 -4.37 15.15
N THR A 605 -20.25 -4.17 16.04
CA THR A 605 -20.46 -4.42 17.49
C THR A 605 -21.02 -3.21 18.24
N GLY A 606 -21.13 -2.05 17.60
CA GLY A 606 -21.47 -0.77 18.24
C GLY A 606 -20.33 -0.17 19.06
N LYS A 607 -19.13 -0.75 19.00
CA LYS A 607 -17.92 -0.22 19.63
C LYS A 607 -17.01 0.37 18.56
N PHE A 608 -16.26 1.43 18.91
CA PHE A 608 -15.48 2.20 17.95
C PHE A 608 -14.07 2.47 18.48
N TYR A 609 -13.13 2.53 17.55
CA TYR A 609 -11.80 3.08 17.81
C TYR A 609 -11.81 4.59 17.67
N LYS A 610 -10.97 5.29 18.43
CA LYS A 610 -10.98 6.74 18.54
C LYS A 610 -10.02 7.37 17.52
N ALA A 611 -10.51 7.54 16.30
CA ALA A 611 -9.78 8.22 15.24
C ALA A 611 -9.94 9.74 15.32
N SER A 612 -9.04 10.47 14.63
CA SER A 612 -9.08 11.93 14.49
C SER A 612 -8.77 12.34 13.05
N VAL A 613 -9.17 13.58 12.71
CA VAL A 613 -8.88 14.23 11.42
C VAL A 613 -8.22 15.59 11.65
N PRO A 614 -7.42 16.10 10.70
CA PRO A 614 -6.73 17.35 10.87
C PRO A 614 -7.67 18.56 10.79
N LYS A 615 -7.30 19.63 11.51
CA LYS A 615 -7.91 20.95 11.38
C LYS A 615 -7.26 21.74 10.25
N VAL A 616 -7.98 22.76 9.78
CA VAL A 616 -7.54 23.60 8.67
C VAL A 616 -7.40 25.08 9.07
N ASP A 617 -6.63 25.83 8.27
CA ASP A 617 -6.48 27.26 8.36
C ASP A 617 -7.67 28.02 7.70
N THR A 618 -7.64 29.34 7.70
CA THR A 618 -8.66 30.19 7.09
C THR A 618 -8.76 30.06 5.57
N ASN A 619 -7.77 29.42 4.92
CA ASN A 619 -7.78 29.06 3.52
C ASN A 619 -8.43 27.69 3.27
N GLY A 620 -8.78 26.95 4.33
CA GLY A 620 -9.30 25.60 4.28
C GLY A 620 -8.22 24.52 4.06
N ASN A 621 -6.95 24.85 4.27
CA ASN A 621 -5.82 23.94 4.12
C ASN A 621 -5.33 23.47 5.50
N GLU A 622 -4.91 22.20 5.60
CA GLU A 622 -4.50 21.60 6.88
C GLU A 622 -3.31 22.33 7.50
N ILE A 623 -3.36 22.50 8.84
CA ILE A 623 -2.37 23.25 9.61
C ILE A 623 -1.20 22.41 10.10
N ALA A 624 -1.32 21.08 10.09
CA ALA A 624 -0.31 20.15 10.57
C ALA A 624 0.22 19.24 9.45
N GLY A 625 1.29 18.48 9.76
CA GLY A 625 1.95 17.60 8.82
C GLY A 625 3.03 18.30 7.99
N LEU A 626 3.40 17.68 6.87
CA LEU A 626 4.30 18.26 5.87
C LEU A 626 3.48 19.11 4.91
N ARG A 627 3.48 20.42 5.15
CA ARG A 627 2.81 21.40 4.31
C ARG A 627 3.72 21.75 3.14
N LEU A 628 3.39 21.19 1.97
CA LEU A 628 4.10 21.51 0.72
C LEU A 628 3.86 22.97 0.30
N PRO A 629 4.67 23.53 -0.62
CA PRO A 629 4.50 24.90 -1.08
C PRO A 629 3.09 25.23 -1.60
N GLU A 630 2.36 24.23 -2.15
CA GLU A 630 0.97 24.38 -2.58
C GLU A 630 0.00 24.66 -1.42
N ILE A 631 0.37 24.23 -0.22
CA ILE A 631 -0.43 24.40 1.00
C ILE A 631 0.02 25.62 1.81
N VAL A 632 1.30 25.97 1.78
CA VAL A 632 1.84 27.14 2.49
C VAL A 632 1.53 28.45 1.75
N ALA A 633 1.64 28.43 0.41
CA ALA A 633 1.31 29.53 -0.47
C ALA A 633 0.23 29.09 -1.50
N PRO A 634 -1.04 28.93 -1.03
CA PRO A 634 -2.09 28.31 -1.82
C PRO A 634 -2.70 29.28 -2.87
N VAL A 635 -3.30 28.69 -3.89
CA VAL A 635 -4.18 29.38 -4.86
C VAL A 635 -5.60 28.78 -4.81
N GLY A 636 -5.88 27.97 -3.81
CA GLY A 636 -7.15 27.33 -3.57
C GLY A 636 -7.11 26.51 -2.28
N THR A 637 -8.26 25.99 -1.89
CA THR A 637 -8.41 25.04 -0.81
C THR A 637 -8.17 23.63 -1.35
N SER A 638 -7.29 22.85 -0.71
CA SER A 638 -7.06 21.44 -1.00
C SER A 638 -7.52 20.60 0.19
N SER A 639 -8.11 19.42 -0.08
CA SER A 639 -8.44 18.44 0.95
C SER A 639 -8.10 17.03 0.51
N GLY A 640 -7.90 16.13 1.49
CA GLY A 640 -7.63 14.72 1.26
C GLY A 640 -8.87 13.88 0.93
N TRP A 641 -10.04 14.48 0.84
CA TRP A 641 -11.30 13.82 0.51
C TRP A 641 -11.98 14.51 -0.68
N ALA A 642 -12.84 13.78 -1.38
CA ALA A 642 -13.66 14.31 -2.45
C ALA A 642 -15.00 13.58 -2.49
N LEU A 643 -16.05 14.25 -3.00
CA LEU A 643 -17.37 13.66 -3.20
C LEU A 643 -17.53 13.17 -4.65
N ARG A 644 -18.33 12.13 -4.81
CA ARG A 644 -18.74 11.65 -6.13
C ARG A 644 -19.85 12.51 -6.71
N PRO A 645 -19.82 12.81 -8.02
CA PRO A 645 -20.94 13.50 -8.68
C PRO A 645 -22.12 12.55 -8.93
N PRO A 646 -23.34 13.06 -9.16
CA PRO A 646 -24.51 12.25 -9.41
C PRO A 646 -24.36 11.25 -10.57
N ALA A 647 -23.63 11.61 -11.62
CA ALA A 647 -23.35 10.71 -12.76
C ALA A 647 -22.54 9.47 -12.36
N PHE A 648 -21.87 9.50 -11.22
CA PHE A 648 -21.09 8.39 -10.66
C PHE A 648 -21.65 7.93 -9.31
N GLY A 649 -22.95 7.99 -9.13
CA GLY A 649 -23.69 7.48 -7.97
C GLY A 649 -23.71 8.39 -6.76
N GLY A 650 -23.13 9.60 -6.84
CA GLY A 650 -23.12 10.55 -5.72
C GLY A 650 -24.52 11.04 -5.40
N LYS A 651 -24.82 11.16 -4.11
CA LYS A 651 -26.07 11.69 -3.58
C LYS A 651 -25.89 13.10 -3.01
N ALA A 652 -27.00 13.85 -2.93
CA ALA A 652 -27.03 15.20 -2.34
C ALA A 652 -26.73 15.21 -0.84
N ASP A 653 -26.85 14.07 -0.16
CA ASP A 653 -26.54 13.93 1.28
C ASP A 653 -25.03 14.08 1.59
N GLY A 654 -24.15 14.07 0.58
CA GLY A 654 -22.72 14.21 0.75
C GLY A 654 -22.03 13.00 1.39
N LEU A 655 -22.68 11.84 1.42
CA LEU A 655 -22.17 10.63 2.06
C LEU A 655 -21.52 9.64 1.06
N ASP A 656 -21.37 10.04 -0.19
CA ASP A 656 -20.69 9.24 -1.23
C ASP A 656 -19.35 9.87 -1.58
N GLY A 657 -18.28 9.35 -0.97
CA GLY A 657 -16.91 9.74 -1.26
C GLY A 657 -16.29 8.99 -2.43
N ALA A 658 -15.38 9.63 -3.12
CA ALA A 658 -14.48 8.98 -4.06
C ALA A 658 -13.24 8.49 -3.29
N GLU A 659 -13.04 7.17 -3.23
CA GLU A 659 -11.86 6.62 -2.55
C GLU A 659 -10.57 7.09 -3.25
N GLY A 660 -9.59 7.44 -2.47
CA GLY A 660 -8.30 7.87 -2.99
C GLY A 660 -8.26 9.28 -3.58
N ALA A 661 -9.40 9.90 -3.80
CA ALA A 661 -9.45 11.25 -4.33
C ALA A 661 -9.23 12.30 -3.23
N GLY A 662 -8.53 13.37 -3.61
CA GLY A 662 -8.56 14.66 -2.94
C GLY A 662 -9.14 15.71 -3.88
N GLN A 663 -9.58 16.82 -3.33
CA GLN A 663 -10.16 17.90 -4.14
C GLN A 663 -9.37 19.20 -4.04
N PHE A 664 -9.58 20.05 -5.02
CA PHE A 664 -9.07 21.41 -5.09
C PHE A 664 -10.22 22.36 -5.44
N VAL A 665 -10.43 23.39 -4.58
CA VAL A 665 -11.43 24.44 -4.78
C VAL A 665 -10.71 25.77 -4.95
N PRO A 666 -10.64 26.33 -6.17
CA PRO A 666 -9.83 27.51 -6.47
C PRO A 666 -10.30 28.74 -5.69
N PHE A 667 -9.39 29.69 -5.46
CA PHE A 667 -9.72 31.03 -4.95
C PHE A 667 -10.19 31.95 -6.06
N ALA A 668 -10.87 33.05 -5.70
CA ALA A 668 -11.06 34.18 -6.62
C ALA A 668 -9.70 34.73 -7.06
N LYS A 669 -9.57 35.14 -8.32
CA LYS A 669 -8.34 35.79 -8.81
C LYS A 669 -8.07 37.12 -8.11
N ASP A 670 -9.13 37.90 -7.83
CA ASP A 670 -9.13 39.22 -7.18
C ASP A 670 -10.41 39.43 -6.35
N ASP A 671 -10.45 40.47 -5.52
CA ASP A 671 -11.58 40.74 -4.65
C ASP A 671 -12.84 41.18 -5.42
N ALA A 672 -12.68 41.76 -6.63
CA ALA A 672 -13.81 42.14 -7.47
C ALA A 672 -14.56 40.95 -8.06
N SER A 673 -13.87 39.82 -8.27
CA SER A 673 -14.45 38.56 -8.76
C SER A 673 -14.88 37.62 -7.63
N LYS A 674 -14.70 38.01 -6.37
CA LYS A 674 -15.00 37.17 -5.23
C LYS A 674 -16.52 37.01 -5.03
N ALA A 675 -16.99 35.78 -4.93
CA ALA A 675 -18.39 35.46 -4.69
C ALA A 675 -18.84 35.91 -3.28
N VAL A 676 -20.06 36.40 -3.20
CA VAL A 676 -20.67 36.76 -1.90
C VAL A 676 -20.75 35.49 -1.05
N GLY A 677 -20.27 35.60 0.21
CA GLY A 677 -20.29 34.50 1.18
C GLY A 677 -19.03 33.59 1.10
N ASP A 678 -18.10 33.77 0.15
CA ASP A 678 -16.81 33.07 0.20
C ASP A 678 -15.92 33.79 1.27
N ALA A 679 -15.62 33.08 2.35
CA ALA A 679 -14.82 33.62 3.45
C ALA A 679 -13.32 33.68 3.13
N ARG A 680 -12.86 32.95 2.07
CA ARG A 680 -11.44 32.83 1.74
C ARG A 680 -10.92 34.10 1.05
N PRO A 681 -9.62 34.43 1.16
CA PRO A 681 -9.03 35.55 0.46
C PRO A 681 -8.94 35.29 -1.06
N SER A 682 -8.84 36.34 -1.86
CA SER A 682 -8.47 36.23 -3.27
C SER A 682 -6.96 36.03 -3.45
N ILE A 683 -6.54 35.54 -4.65
CA ILE A 683 -5.10 35.35 -4.97
C ILE A 683 -4.37 36.70 -4.93
N THR A 684 -5.00 37.75 -5.46
CA THR A 684 -4.42 39.11 -5.43
C THR A 684 -4.34 39.66 -4.00
N ALA A 685 -5.34 39.41 -3.14
CA ALA A 685 -5.27 39.81 -1.73
C ALA A 685 -4.14 39.13 -0.97
N LEU A 686 -3.84 37.84 -1.29
CA LEU A 686 -2.76 37.10 -0.64
C LEU A 686 -1.37 37.55 -1.08
N TYR A 687 -1.17 37.86 -2.36
CA TYR A 687 0.19 38.00 -2.92
C TYR A 687 0.46 39.36 -3.57
N GLY A 688 -0.55 40.07 -4.01
CA GLY A 688 -0.41 41.34 -4.73
C GLY A 688 0.26 41.19 -6.10
N THR A 689 1.47 40.65 -6.16
CA THR A 689 2.26 40.51 -7.38
C THR A 689 2.74 39.08 -7.64
N LYS A 690 3.02 38.77 -8.90
CA LYS A 690 3.64 37.50 -9.32
C LYS A 690 4.98 37.27 -8.60
N ALA A 691 5.80 38.30 -8.44
CA ALA A 691 7.08 38.19 -7.75
C ALA A 691 6.91 37.77 -6.29
N ALA A 692 5.93 38.33 -5.58
CA ALA A 692 5.62 37.95 -4.21
C ALA A 692 5.11 36.50 -4.10
N PHE A 693 4.25 36.06 -5.02
CA PHE A 693 3.79 34.67 -5.06
C PHE A 693 4.93 33.67 -5.29
N VAL A 694 5.80 33.94 -6.29
CA VAL A 694 7.00 33.11 -6.56
C VAL A 694 7.92 33.09 -5.33
N ALA A 695 8.13 34.25 -4.68
CA ALA A 695 8.94 34.33 -3.47
C ALA A 695 8.33 33.49 -2.31
N ALA A 696 7.01 33.55 -2.09
CA ALA A 696 6.33 32.78 -1.06
C ALA A 696 6.45 31.25 -1.31
N ARG A 697 6.25 30.78 -2.54
CA ARG A 697 6.41 29.38 -2.94
C ARG A 697 7.86 28.90 -2.74
N THR A 698 8.82 29.72 -3.16
CA THR A 698 10.25 29.42 -3.04
C THR A 698 10.69 29.39 -1.57
N ALA A 699 10.18 30.31 -0.74
CA ALA A 699 10.49 30.35 0.68
C ALA A 699 9.95 29.08 1.39
N ALA A 700 8.72 28.65 1.07
CA ALA A 700 8.15 27.42 1.58
C ALA A 700 8.97 26.19 1.18
N ALA A 701 9.42 26.11 -0.07
CA ALA A 701 10.27 25.03 -0.55
C ALA A 701 11.64 25.02 0.15
N ASN A 702 12.27 26.19 0.34
CA ASN A 702 13.52 26.32 1.08
C ASN A 702 13.38 25.91 2.56
N ALA A 703 12.26 26.21 3.20
CA ALA A 703 11.98 25.77 4.58
C ALA A 703 11.92 24.24 4.70
N LEU A 704 11.33 23.55 3.72
CA LEU A 704 11.33 22.09 3.66
C LEU A 704 12.73 21.53 3.36
N LYS A 705 13.49 22.15 2.45
CA LYS A 705 14.88 21.76 2.17
C LYS A 705 15.74 21.87 3.43
N ALA A 706 15.63 22.96 4.18
CA ALA A 706 16.37 23.15 5.45
C ALA A 706 16.11 22.02 6.47
N ARG A 707 14.92 21.40 6.39
CA ARG A 707 14.53 20.21 7.16
C ARG A 707 14.89 18.89 6.48
N ARG A 708 15.62 18.89 5.35
CA ARG A 708 15.95 17.69 4.54
C ARG A 708 14.72 16.97 3.96
N LEU A 709 13.65 17.72 3.68
CA LEU A 709 12.39 17.21 3.13
C LEU A 709 12.22 17.53 1.63
N LEU A 710 13.11 18.32 1.04
CA LEU A 710 13.21 18.55 -0.40
C LEU A 710 14.67 18.55 -0.85
N LEU A 711 14.90 18.17 -2.10
CA LEU A 711 16.19 18.25 -2.76
C LEU A 711 16.32 19.54 -3.59
N ASP A 712 17.54 19.92 -3.97
CA ASP A 712 17.84 21.21 -4.61
C ASP A 712 17.05 21.49 -5.90
N ALA A 713 16.99 20.50 -6.80
CA ALA A 713 16.28 20.69 -8.05
C ALA A 713 14.75 20.75 -7.85
N ASP A 714 14.20 20.09 -6.81
CA ASP A 714 12.78 20.22 -6.48
C ASP A 714 12.45 21.63 -5.99
N VAL A 715 13.34 22.26 -5.18
CA VAL A 715 13.16 23.66 -4.77
C VAL A 715 13.14 24.61 -5.98
N ALA A 716 14.07 24.43 -6.92
CA ALA A 716 14.11 25.22 -8.15
C ALA A 716 12.85 25.04 -9.01
N ALA A 717 12.34 23.79 -9.08
CA ALA A 717 11.11 23.48 -9.81
C ALA A 717 9.89 24.19 -9.22
N TYR A 718 9.78 24.31 -7.90
CA TYR A 718 8.69 25.06 -7.25
C TYR A 718 8.67 26.53 -7.65
N GLY A 719 9.81 27.21 -7.68
CA GLY A 719 9.93 28.58 -8.14
C GLY A 719 9.54 28.74 -9.63
N THR A 720 10.06 27.85 -10.48
CA THR A 720 9.75 27.84 -11.90
C THR A 720 8.26 27.60 -12.18
N ASN A 721 7.63 26.65 -11.46
CA ASN A 721 6.21 26.34 -11.60
C ASN A 721 5.32 27.48 -11.10
N ALA A 722 5.67 28.12 -10.00
CA ALA A 722 4.94 29.30 -9.49
C ALA A 722 4.94 30.49 -10.46
N ALA A 723 5.95 30.58 -11.34
CA ALA A 723 6.01 31.63 -12.37
C ALA A 723 5.05 31.41 -13.55
N LYS A 724 4.47 30.21 -13.70
CA LYS A 724 3.51 29.89 -14.78
C LYS A 724 2.14 30.51 -14.49
N ALA A 725 1.39 30.77 -15.58
CA ALA A 725 0.00 31.16 -15.45
C ALA A 725 -0.85 30.03 -14.83
N ILE A 726 -1.82 30.42 -14.02
CA ILE A 726 -2.75 29.50 -13.38
C ILE A 726 -3.98 29.35 -14.28
N THR A 727 -4.33 28.14 -14.65
CA THR A 727 -5.52 27.84 -15.43
C THR A 727 -6.48 26.97 -14.63
N VAL A 728 -7.76 27.40 -14.58
CA VAL A 728 -8.84 26.66 -13.95
C VAL A 728 -10.02 26.60 -14.91
N ALA A 729 -10.39 25.38 -15.34
CA ALA A 729 -11.53 25.18 -16.22
C ALA A 729 -12.86 25.42 -15.46
N PRO A 730 -13.99 25.66 -16.17
CA PRO A 730 -15.30 25.61 -15.54
C PRO A 730 -15.60 24.26 -14.92
N ASN A 731 -16.23 24.24 -13.74
CA ASN A 731 -16.66 23.01 -13.09
C ASN A 731 -18.14 22.74 -13.43
N PRO A 732 -18.47 21.63 -14.11
CA PRO A 732 -19.83 21.33 -14.52
C PRO A 732 -20.76 20.97 -13.35
N TYR A 733 -20.21 20.52 -12.22
CA TYR A 733 -20.98 20.16 -11.02
C TYR A 733 -21.16 21.31 -10.04
N TYR A 734 -20.30 22.34 -10.14
CA TYR A 734 -20.34 23.53 -9.31
C TYR A 734 -20.22 24.79 -10.20
N PRO A 735 -21.32 25.22 -10.82
CA PRO A 735 -21.27 26.33 -11.80
C PRO A 735 -20.90 27.67 -11.19
N GLY A 736 -20.97 27.82 -9.87
CA GLY A 736 -20.48 29.01 -9.14
C GLY A 736 -18.98 28.96 -8.82
N ALA A 737 -18.28 27.85 -9.07
CA ALA A 737 -16.85 27.74 -8.84
C ALA A 737 -16.05 28.68 -9.78
N TYR A 738 -14.96 29.24 -9.26
CA TYR A 738 -14.12 30.13 -10.04
C TYR A 738 -13.46 29.38 -11.21
N SER A 739 -13.40 30.07 -12.36
CA SER A 739 -12.68 29.62 -13.55
C SER A 739 -11.92 30.79 -14.19
N TYR A 740 -10.74 30.48 -14.74
CA TYR A 740 -9.93 31.46 -15.48
C TYR A 740 -8.94 30.74 -16.43
N SER A 741 -8.81 31.23 -17.65
CA SER A 741 -8.09 30.53 -18.74
C SER A 741 -6.58 30.64 -18.64
N ALA A 742 -6.03 31.71 -18.12
CA ALA A 742 -4.59 31.94 -17.96
C ALA A 742 -4.36 33.15 -17.04
N PHE A 743 -4.65 32.98 -15.76
CA PHE A 743 -4.46 34.04 -14.79
C PHE A 743 -2.99 34.14 -14.37
N SER A 744 -2.43 35.34 -14.45
CA SER A 744 -1.15 35.69 -13.83
C SER A 744 -1.35 36.91 -12.97
N LEU A 745 -0.75 36.89 -11.77
CA LEU A 745 -0.64 38.10 -10.95
C LEU A 745 0.17 39.16 -11.70
N PRO A 746 -0.10 40.47 -11.47
CA PRO A 746 0.66 41.56 -12.06
C PRO A 746 2.15 41.55 -11.68
#